data_a005c6de1dc397069c8b9f38e7ff27e2
#
_entry.id   a005c6de1dc397069c8b9f38e7ff27e2
#
_cell.length_a   1.000
_cell.length_b   1.000
_cell.length_c   1.000
_cell.angle_alpha   90.00
_cell.angle_beta   90.00
_cell.angle_gamma   90.00
#
_symmetry.space_group_name_H-M   'P 1'
#
loop_
_entity.id
_entity.type
_entity.pdbx_description
1 polymer ?
#
loop_
_entity_poly.entity_id
_entity_poly.type
_entity_poly.pdbx_seq_one_letter_code
_entity_poly.pdbx_strand_id
1 'polypeptide(L)'
;MRLKKLKSSIHKRLNQRYIYDCNKNINFANFKNGSIIVANDTTIVTVLALKTYLEDKYITVLGAFDDRAKGLEKVMGRIGIKYIDHISFWDHQGVLLVNKNLTSQVEQSENRFILFICGPEMPYFSQRRNLDRQIYFDIAKLENLRCLNEEMENLSVKTWEGYLNELKAPAEIWFRQMLNAKNNLVLTDTTGVVLDGYKFVTGAVLMSKKLQEITQQEDNVGVCLPTSGGGYLAILALMMSAKAIVNLNYTASEEALRHSINNAGIKTIITSKAFVEKLTHKGFFVEEVFSMCKIVYLEDIRAKITKSEGIKTFLEIKILPASWLVKKYLKPTKLDDVSFIIFSSGSEAVPKGIVIKNKNLLANVYQSTNVIECKENDSVAGILPIFHAFGLTISLVSLFQGGYIACHPDPTDAKGVANLIRKNKNTVLCATPTFLRIYTKNKSVNKEDFATLRLIITGAEKLSREVRTMFEDKFDKVINEGYGTTELSPVAAVNRPTKSPNKIGTVGLTVPGGQFKIIHPESHEELPVGVEGMIIYRGVNKMDYYLNDLKKTNEVMIQKYGHTWYITGDKGKIDGEGYLTVVDRYSRFAKVAGEMVSLGLLEQKVYDALREKGYDSNKIDFEVLAVATSDTKRGEIISLLYTLEVLEPSDLKEIVRHSGIENLYKPTNYFKVISIPKLGSGKTDFSKAKKLTNELVKA
;
A
#
# COMPACT_ATOMS: atom_id res chain seq x y z
N MET A 1 -47.05 12.47 14.16
CA MET A 1 -47.16 11.99 12.76
C MET A 1 -46.11 12.59 11.81
N ARG A 2 -45.87 13.91 11.80
CA ARG A 2 -44.80 14.54 10.94
C ARG A 2 -43.39 14.10 11.29
N LEU A 3 -43.04 13.91 12.56
CA LEU A 3 -41.73 13.44 13.01
C LEU A 3 -41.45 11.98 12.60
N LYS A 4 -42.47 11.09 12.70
CA LYS A 4 -42.34 9.69 12.21
C LYS A 4 -42.11 9.65 10.70
N LYS A 5 -42.81 10.52 9.93
CA LYS A 5 -42.62 10.64 8.48
C LYS A 5 -41.25 11.21 8.13
N LEU A 6 -40.72 12.18 8.91
CA LEU A 6 -39.37 12.75 8.70
C LEU A 6 -38.29 11.71 9.03
N LYS A 7 -38.39 11.01 10.16
CA LYS A 7 -37.52 9.89 10.54
C LYS A 7 -37.49 8.83 9.43
N SER A 8 -38.66 8.38 8.97
CA SER A 8 -38.81 7.41 7.89
C SER A 8 -38.22 7.91 6.57
N SER A 9 -38.39 9.19 6.24
CA SER A 9 -37.84 9.78 5.03
C SER A 9 -36.29 9.90 5.06
N ILE A 10 -35.73 10.29 6.21
CA ILE A 10 -34.26 10.33 6.41
C ILE A 10 -33.70 8.91 6.37
N HIS A 11 -34.30 7.99 7.09
CA HIS A 11 -33.92 6.57 7.10
C HIS A 11 -33.98 5.95 5.70
N LYS A 12 -35.06 6.19 4.94
CA LYS A 12 -35.19 5.74 3.57
C LYS A 12 -34.13 6.33 2.63
N ARG A 13 -33.79 7.62 2.78
CA ARG A 13 -32.73 8.27 1.99
C ARG A 13 -31.32 7.81 2.36
N LEU A 14 -31.06 7.52 3.64
CA LEU A 14 -29.80 6.96 4.09
C LEU A 14 -29.65 5.52 3.63
N ASN A 15 -30.67 4.69 3.78
CA ASN A 15 -30.67 3.30 3.30
C ASN A 15 -30.61 3.18 1.77
N GLN A 16 -30.98 4.23 1.03
CA GLN A 16 -30.76 4.31 -0.42
C GLN A 16 -29.32 4.69 -0.79
N ARG A 17 -28.55 5.25 0.14
CA ARG A 17 -27.16 5.71 -0.10
C ARG A 17 -26.11 4.88 0.61
N TYR A 18 -26.44 4.24 1.73
CA TYR A 18 -25.52 3.49 2.56
C TYR A 18 -26.18 2.23 3.06
N ILE A 19 -25.49 1.12 2.97
CA ILE A 19 -25.84 -0.13 3.64
C ILE A 19 -25.08 -0.11 4.96
N TYR A 20 -25.83 -0.13 6.08
CA TYR A 20 -25.26 -0.22 7.41
C TYR A 20 -25.34 -1.66 7.88
N ASP A 21 -24.22 -2.19 8.31
CA ASP A 21 -24.15 -3.49 8.97
C ASP A 21 -23.46 -3.35 10.31
N CYS A 22 -23.77 -4.21 11.25
CA CYS A 22 -23.11 -4.25 12.54
C CYS A 22 -22.86 -5.69 12.96
N ASN A 23 -21.92 -5.86 13.89
CA ASN A 23 -21.71 -7.15 14.51
C ASN A 23 -23.01 -7.63 15.16
N LYS A 24 -23.54 -8.77 14.70
CA LYS A 24 -24.82 -9.36 15.15
C LYS A 24 -24.84 -9.67 16.65
N ASN A 25 -23.69 -9.66 17.31
CA ASN A 25 -23.55 -9.90 18.74
C ASN A 25 -23.64 -8.63 19.59
N ILE A 26 -23.84 -7.45 19.00
CA ILE A 26 -23.98 -6.20 19.75
C ILE A 26 -25.35 -6.17 20.42
N ASN A 27 -25.35 -6.12 21.75
CA ASN A 27 -26.58 -5.94 22.52
C ASN A 27 -26.81 -4.45 22.81
N PHE A 28 -27.61 -3.79 21.99
CA PHE A 28 -27.94 -2.37 22.13
C PHE A 28 -28.74 -2.04 23.40
N ALA A 29 -29.35 -3.03 24.06
CA ALA A 29 -30.03 -2.85 25.34
C ALA A 29 -29.07 -2.46 26.49
N ASN A 30 -27.76 -2.72 26.34
CA ASN A 30 -26.77 -2.36 27.35
C ASN A 30 -26.51 -0.84 27.43
N PHE A 31 -26.91 -0.07 26.42
CA PHE A 31 -26.69 1.39 26.42
C PHE A 31 -27.81 2.08 27.25
N LYS A 32 -27.46 2.47 28.45
CA LYS A 32 -28.36 3.22 29.35
C LYS A 32 -28.15 4.73 29.13
N ASN A 33 -29.07 5.54 29.66
CA ASN A 33 -28.85 6.97 29.77
C ASN A 33 -27.58 7.21 30.59
N GLY A 34 -26.74 8.15 30.17
CA GLY A 34 -25.43 8.37 30.76
C GLY A 34 -24.30 7.52 30.17
N SER A 35 -24.57 6.62 29.22
CA SER A 35 -23.50 5.87 28.53
C SER A 35 -22.67 6.78 27.64
N ILE A 36 -21.35 6.57 27.66
CA ILE A 36 -20.39 7.29 26.83
C ILE A 36 -19.85 6.34 25.76
N ILE A 37 -19.87 6.75 24.52
CA ILE A 37 -19.32 6.01 23.39
C ILE A 37 -18.16 6.81 22.81
N VAL A 38 -16.96 6.26 22.88
CA VAL A 38 -15.77 6.82 22.23
C VAL A 38 -15.65 6.23 20.83
N ALA A 39 -15.67 7.07 19.80
CA ALA A 39 -15.63 6.64 18.41
C ALA A 39 -14.34 7.07 17.72
N ASN A 40 -13.92 6.28 16.74
CA ASN A 40 -12.81 6.64 15.85
C ASN A 40 -13.19 7.80 14.91
N ASP A 41 -14.50 7.99 14.68
CA ASP A 41 -15.06 9.05 13.84
C ASP A 41 -16.42 9.49 14.39
N THR A 42 -16.68 10.81 14.38
CA THR A 42 -17.95 11.42 14.81
C THR A 42 -18.62 12.21 13.68
N THR A 43 -18.37 11.83 12.44
CA THR A 43 -19.06 12.44 11.29
C THR A 43 -20.57 12.23 11.36
N ILE A 44 -21.31 13.05 10.60
CA ILE A 44 -22.78 12.93 10.51
C ILE A 44 -23.23 11.53 10.10
N VAL A 45 -22.45 10.83 9.29
CA VAL A 45 -22.75 9.46 8.85
C VAL A 45 -22.67 8.50 10.01
N THR A 46 -21.63 8.58 10.83
CA THR A 46 -21.43 7.80 12.06
C THR A 46 -22.61 8.00 13.03
N VAL A 47 -22.95 9.27 13.29
CA VAL A 47 -24.02 9.63 14.23
C VAL A 47 -25.37 9.11 13.75
N LEU A 48 -25.66 9.22 12.46
CA LEU A 48 -26.91 8.73 11.89
C LEU A 48 -26.99 7.20 11.84
N ALA A 49 -25.86 6.52 11.57
CA ALA A 49 -25.77 5.07 11.63
C ALA A 49 -26.07 4.57 13.05
N LEU A 50 -25.39 5.15 14.05
CA LEU A 50 -25.63 4.81 15.46
C LEU A 50 -27.08 5.10 15.88
N LYS A 51 -27.65 6.24 15.44
CA LYS A 51 -29.04 6.60 15.72
C LYS A 51 -30.04 5.61 15.15
N THR A 52 -29.73 4.95 14.06
CA THR A 52 -30.57 3.89 13.46
C THR A 52 -30.78 2.73 14.44
N TYR A 53 -29.77 2.38 15.23
CA TYR A 53 -29.83 1.31 16.22
C TYR A 53 -30.25 1.76 17.61
N LEU A 54 -30.11 3.05 17.93
CA LEU A 54 -30.49 3.66 19.19
C LEU A 54 -31.74 4.56 19.03
N GLU A 55 -32.78 4.07 18.36
CA GLU A 55 -33.95 4.84 17.93
C GLU A 55 -34.58 5.70 19.02
N ASP A 56 -34.74 5.14 20.23
CA ASP A 56 -35.42 5.77 21.35
C ASP A 56 -34.53 6.62 22.25
N LYS A 57 -33.21 6.67 21.95
CA LYS A 57 -32.25 7.40 22.77
C LYS A 57 -31.79 8.70 22.12
N TYR A 58 -31.60 9.71 22.94
CA TYR A 58 -30.91 10.92 22.54
C TYR A 58 -29.43 10.63 22.36
N ILE A 59 -28.83 11.17 21.30
CA ILE A 59 -27.37 11.11 21.08
C ILE A 59 -26.86 12.53 21.20
N THR A 60 -25.98 12.77 22.18
CA THR A 60 -25.20 14.00 22.27
C THR A 60 -23.82 13.74 21.70
N VAL A 61 -23.33 14.63 20.85
CA VAL A 61 -22.03 14.52 20.20
C VAL A 61 -21.13 15.61 20.75
N LEU A 62 -20.00 15.23 21.33
CA LEU A 62 -18.98 16.16 21.77
C LEU A 62 -18.07 16.49 20.58
N GLY A 63 -18.02 17.77 20.19
CA GLY A 63 -17.25 18.29 19.07
C GLY A 63 -18.05 19.20 18.15
N ALA A 64 -17.36 19.80 17.19
CA ALA A 64 -17.98 20.67 16.19
C ALA A 64 -18.79 19.89 15.15
N PHE A 65 -19.82 20.51 14.61
CA PHE A 65 -20.51 20.01 13.43
C PHE A 65 -19.54 19.87 12.24
N ASP A 66 -19.59 18.74 11.57
CA ASP A 66 -18.99 18.60 10.25
C ASP A 66 -19.55 19.69 9.33
N ASP A 67 -18.70 20.35 8.55
CA ASP A 67 -19.09 21.43 7.62
C ASP A 67 -20.24 21.03 6.66
N ARG A 68 -20.40 19.74 6.41
CA ARG A 68 -21.51 19.17 5.63
C ARG A 68 -22.84 19.14 6.37
N ALA A 69 -22.80 19.23 7.69
CA ALA A 69 -23.98 19.24 8.54
C ALA A 69 -24.45 20.66 8.89
N LYS A 70 -23.66 21.71 8.56
CA LYS A 70 -24.05 23.10 8.75
C LYS A 70 -25.40 23.38 8.08
N GLY A 71 -26.36 23.84 8.85
CA GLY A 71 -27.74 24.07 8.40
C GLY A 71 -28.71 22.91 8.67
N LEU A 72 -28.24 21.73 9.07
CA LEU A 72 -29.10 20.61 9.46
C LEU A 72 -29.38 20.55 10.98
N GLU A 73 -28.82 21.43 11.78
CA GLU A 73 -28.90 21.43 13.24
C GLU A 73 -30.34 21.31 13.76
N LYS A 74 -31.29 22.11 13.20
CA LYS A 74 -32.70 22.03 13.55
C LYS A 74 -33.34 20.67 13.22
N VAL A 75 -32.86 20.03 12.15
CA VAL A 75 -33.36 18.72 11.72
C VAL A 75 -32.79 17.65 12.64
N MET A 76 -31.51 17.73 12.97
CA MET A 76 -30.82 16.81 13.86
C MET A 76 -31.39 16.84 15.27
N GLY A 77 -31.63 18.02 15.83
CA GLY A 77 -32.30 18.18 17.14
C GLY A 77 -33.68 17.54 17.18
N ARG A 78 -34.46 17.61 16.09
CA ARG A 78 -35.82 16.97 16.02
C ARG A 78 -35.79 15.44 16.04
N ILE A 79 -34.68 14.82 15.65
CA ILE A 79 -34.49 13.35 15.71
C ILE A 79 -33.69 12.92 16.94
N GLY A 80 -33.42 13.81 17.88
CA GLY A 80 -32.73 13.51 19.13
C GLY A 80 -31.24 13.42 19.03
N ILE A 81 -30.62 14.23 18.16
CA ILE A 81 -29.16 14.40 18.06
C ILE A 81 -28.80 15.84 18.40
N LYS A 82 -27.88 16.02 19.36
CA LYS A 82 -27.40 17.34 19.83
C LYS A 82 -25.86 17.33 19.78
N TYR A 83 -25.30 18.46 19.38
CA TYR A 83 -23.85 18.68 19.44
C TYR A 83 -23.52 19.66 20.57
N ILE A 84 -22.44 19.39 21.29
CA ILE A 84 -21.88 20.24 22.33
C ILE A 84 -20.37 20.35 22.14
N ASP A 85 -19.80 21.47 22.49
CA ASP A 85 -18.36 21.76 22.39
C ASP A 85 -17.59 21.42 23.67
N HIS A 86 -18.29 21.32 24.80
CA HIS A 86 -17.68 20.92 26.07
C HIS A 86 -18.62 19.99 26.86
N ILE A 87 -18.05 19.01 27.57
CA ILE A 87 -18.80 17.98 28.31
C ILE A 87 -19.70 18.55 29.42
N SER A 88 -19.33 19.70 29.98
CA SER A 88 -20.17 20.36 31.01
C SER A 88 -21.57 20.74 30.51
N PHE A 89 -21.79 20.79 29.21
CA PHE A 89 -23.10 21.05 28.61
C PHE A 89 -23.95 19.78 28.42
N TRP A 90 -23.40 18.61 28.77
CA TRP A 90 -24.15 17.35 28.68
C TRP A 90 -25.03 17.17 29.92
N ASP A 91 -26.31 16.97 29.69
CA ASP A 91 -27.32 16.79 30.73
C ASP A 91 -27.49 15.32 31.18
N HIS A 92 -26.56 14.43 30.79
CA HIS A 92 -26.58 12.99 31.04
C HIS A 92 -27.82 12.26 30.52
N GLN A 93 -28.64 12.90 29.69
CA GLN A 93 -29.76 12.23 29.01
C GLN A 93 -29.29 11.59 27.70
N GLY A 94 -29.64 10.29 27.53
CA GLY A 94 -29.25 9.55 26.35
C GLY A 94 -27.81 9.06 26.38
N VAL A 95 -27.15 9.06 25.21
CA VAL A 95 -25.81 8.54 25.00
C VAL A 95 -24.89 9.68 24.52
N LEU A 96 -23.75 9.83 25.15
CA LEU A 96 -22.71 10.76 24.70
C LEU A 96 -21.77 10.06 23.70
N LEU A 97 -21.66 10.60 22.51
CA LEU A 97 -20.70 10.17 21.49
C LEU A 97 -19.51 11.13 21.47
N VAL A 98 -18.30 10.59 21.65
CA VAL A 98 -17.06 11.35 21.77
C VAL A 98 -16.06 10.87 20.75
N ASN A 99 -15.40 11.78 20.04
CA ASN A 99 -14.24 11.44 19.23
C ASN A 99 -13.05 11.05 20.12
N LYS A 100 -12.29 10.04 19.73
CA LYS A 100 -11.13 9.56 20.50
C LYS A 100 -10.11 10.66 20.86
N ASN A 101 -10.02 11.71 20.05
CA ASN A 101 -9.11 12.82 20.28
C ASN A 101 -9.60 13.82 21.36
N LEU A 102 -10.84 13.67 21.84
CA LEU A 102 -11.45 14.53 22.86
C LEU A 102 -11.65 13.81 24.21
N THR A 103 -11.04 12.65 24.40
CA THR A 103 -11.25 11.79 25.57
C THR A 103 -10.73 12.38 26.88
N SER A 104 -9.80 13.34 26.86
CA SER A 104 -9.35 14.05 28.05
C SER A 104 -10.47 14.77 28.83
N GLN A 105 -11.62 14.98 28.21
CA GLN A 105 -12.80 15.58 28.82
C GLN A 105 -13.76 14.55 29.48
N VAL A 106 -13.45 13.23 29.41
CA VAL A 106 -14.43 12.15 29.67
C VAL A 106 -14.00 11.22 30.82
N GLU A 107 -13.54 11.74 31.95
CA GLU A 107 -13.01 10.88 33.05
C GLU A 107 -14.10 10.26 33.98
N GLN A 108 -15.35 10.68 33.92
CA GLN A 108 -16.30 10.47 35.05
C GLN A 108 -17.44 9.45 34.85
N SER A 109 -17.41 8.57 33.82
CA SER A 109 -18.51 7.60 33.66
C SER A 109 -18.07 6.15 33.78
N GLU A 110 -18.85 5.32 34.49
CA GLU A 110 -18.65 3.87 34.63
C GLU A 110 -19.09 3.06 33.40
N ASN A 111 -20.00 3.62 32.56
CA ASN A 111 -20.53 2.97 31.36
C ASN A 111 -19.87 3.53 30.08
N ARG A 112 -18.67 3.05 29.79
CA ARG A 112 -17.88 3.46 28.61
C ARG A 112 -17.87 2.38 27.55
N PHE A 113 -17.98 2.81 26.30
CA PHE A 113 -17.89 1.93 25.13
C PHE A 113 -17.01 2.57 24.08
N ILE A 114 -16.37 1.74 23.27
CA ILE A 114 -15.66 2.17 22.07
C ILE A 114 -16.47 1.74 20.85
N LEU A 115 -16.54 2.63 19.87
CA LEU A 115 -17.17 2.40 18.57
C LEU A 115 -16.13 2.55 17.49
N PHE A 116 -15.96 1.54 16.66
CA PHE A 116 -15.13 1.60 15.47
C PHE A 116 -15.98 1.44 14.22
N ILE A 117 -15.83 2.35 13.27
CA ILE A 117 -16.50 2.32 11.98
C ILE A 117 -15.49 2.03 10.89
N CYS A 118 -15.85 1.05 10.07
CA CYS A 118 -15.11 0.62 8.90
C CYS A 118 -16.00 0.75 7.66
N GLY A 119 -15.39 1.12 6.60
CA GLY A 119 -16.01 1.25 5.30
C GLY A 119 -15.23 2.23 4.45
N PRO A 120 -15.53 2.35 3.16
CA PRO A 120 -14.94 3.39 2.37
C PRO A 120 -15.33 4.73 2.98
N GLU A 121 -14.38 5.45 3.56
CA GLU A 121 -14.58 6.84 3.97
C GLU A 121 -14.92 7.65 2.74
N MET A 122 -16.20 7.95 2.58
CA MET A 122 -16.77 8.40 1.34
C MET A 122 -17.37 9.80 1.41
N PRO A 123 -16.56 10.86 1.44
CA PRO A 123 -17.12 12.11 0.95
C PRO A 123 -17.04 12.26 -0.57
N TYR A 124 -16.09 11.62 -1.24
CA TYR A 124 -15.68 12.00 -2.58
C TYR A 124 -16.20 11.09 -3.70
N PHE A 125 -16.37 9.79 -3.45
CA PHE A 125 -17.01 8.90 -4.41
C PHE A 125 -18.55 8.96 -4.38
N SER A 126 -19.12 9.81 -3.52
CA SER A 126 -20.56 9.90 -3.25
C SER A 126 -21.41 10.36 -4.44
N GLN A 127 -20.81 10.96 -5.44
CA GLN A 127 -21.56 11.43 -6.61
C GLN A 127 -21.73 10.35 -7.69
N ARG A 128 -20.95 9.27 -7.67
CA ARG A 128 -21.18 8.12 -8.55
C ARG A 128 -22.31 7.27 -7.99
N ARG A 129 -23.49 7.39 -8.58
CA ARG A 129 -24.81 6.94 -8.08
C ARG A 129 -24.99 5.43 -7.84
N ASN A 130 -24.00 4.56 -8.13
CA ASN A 130 -24.19 3.11 -8.20
C ASN A 130 -23.13 2.31 -7.42
N LEU A 131 -22.48 2.87 -6.39
CA LEU A 131 -21.59 2.12 -5.52
C LEU A 131 -22.38 1.55 -4.36
N ASP A 132 -22.29 0.23 -4.15
CA ASP A 132 -22.74 -0.41 -2.91
C ASP A 132 -21.82 0.10 -1.79
N ARG A 133 -22.37 0.96 -0.95
CA ARG A 133 -21.64 1.63 0.14
C ARG A 133 -21.93 0.89 1.41
N GLN A 134 -21.17 -0.15 1.64
CA GLN A 134 -21.27 -0.91 2.86
C GLN A 134 -20.45 -0.23 3.96
N ILE A 135 -21.11 0.15 5.04
CA ILE A 135 -20.49 0.64 6.27
C ILE A 135 -20.68 -0.43 7.31
N TYR A 136 -19.59 -0.87 7.89
CA TYR A 136 -19.59 -1.83 8.97
C TYR A 136 -19.10 -1.16 10.25
N PHE A 137 -19.70 -1.47 11.41
CA PHE A 137 -19.22 -0.98 12.68
C PHE A 137 -19.31 -2.04 13.78
N ASP A 138 -18.47 -1.90 14.77
CA ASP A 138 -18.47 -2.73 15.96
C ASP A 138 -18.34 -1.85 17.21
N ILE A 139 -18.85 -2.33 18.34
CA ILE A 139 -18.81 -1.66 19.62
C ILE A 139 -18.30 -2.64 20.68
N ALA A 140 -17.39 -2.19 21.53
CA ALA A 140 -16.92 -2.94 22.68
C ALA A 140 -17.00 -2.10 23.97
N LYS A 141 -17.14 -2.77 25.12
CA LYS A 141 -17.08 -2.10 26.42
C LYS A 141 -15.64 -1.69 26.71
N LEU A 142 -15.44 -0.45 27.16
CA LEU A 142 -14.13 0.07 27.57
C LEU A 142 -14.04 0.05 29.09
N GLU A 143 -13.15 -0.77 29.62
CA GLU A 143 -12.98 -0.89 31.08
C GLU A 143 -12.11 0.24 31.65
N ASN A 144 -11.07 0.64 30.93
CA ASN A 144 -10.13 1.65 31.37
C ASN A 144 -9.69 2.58 30.22
N LEU A 145 -9.74 3.90 30.45
CA LEU A 145 -9.29 4.90 29.45
C LEU A 145 -7.78 4.81 29.15
N ARG A 146 -6.97 4.28 30.06
CA ARG A 146 -5.52 4.09 29.82
C ARG A 146 -5.26 3.09 28.68
N CYS A 147 -6.16 2.12 28.48
CA CYS A 147 -6.08 1.12 27.43
C CYS A 147 -6.79 1.53 26.14
N LEU A 148 -7.31 2.76 26.05
CA LEU A 148 -8.16 3.19 24.94
C LEU A 148 -7.52 2.97 23.57
N ASN A 149 -6.26 3.33 23.39
CA ASN A 149 -5.60 3.21 22.08
C ASN A 149 -5.47 1.73 21.67
N GLU A 150 -5.04 0.87 22.59
CA GLU A 150 -4.88 -0.56 22.33
C GLU A 150 -6.24 -1.23 22.04
N GLU A 151 -7.27 -0.92 22.82
CA GLU A 151 -8.62 -1.44 22.62
C GLU A 151 -9.24 -0.92 21.31
N MET A 152 -8.99 0.34 20.96
CA MET A 152 -9.44 0.90 19.69
C MET A 152 -8.75 0.22 18.49
N GLU A 153 -7.47 -0.09 18.58
CA GLU A 153 -6.73 -0.83 17.56
C GLU A 153 -7.22 -2.28 17.46
N ASN A 154 -7.45 -2.96 18.59
CA ASN A 154 -8.03 -4.30 18.63
C ASN A 154 -9.39 -4.33 17.96
N LEU A 155 -10.26 -3.38 18.32
CA LEU A 155 -11.59 -3.25 17.73
C LEU A 155 -11.51 -2.90 16.25
N SER A 156 -10.54 -2.08 15.84
CA SER A 156 -10.28 -1.76 14.44
C SER A 156 -10.00 -3.02 13.61
N VAL A 157 -9.06 -3.87 14.04
CA VAL A 157 -8.76 -5.12 13.32
C VAL A 157 -10.01 -5.99 13.20
N LYS A 158 -10.72 -6.20 14.32
CA LYS A 158 -11.93 -7.03 14.35
C LYS A 158 -13.04 -6.49 13.43
N THR A 159 -13.25 -5.16 13.45
CA THR A 159 -14.26 -4.51 12.60
C THR A 159 -13.92 -4.64 11.13
N TRP A 160 -12.63 -4.51 10.77
CA TRP A 160 -12.17 -4.71 9.41
C TRP A 160 -12.30 -6.16 8.94
N GLU A 161 -12.04 -7.15 9.80
CA GLU A 161 -12.31 -8.56 9.50
C GLU A 161 -13.79 -8.79 9.19
N GLY A 162 -14.68 -8.24 10.02
CA GLY A 162 -16.14 -8.29 9.79
C GLY A 162 -16.54 -7.65 8.47
N TYR A 163 -16.04 -6.45 8.20
CA TYR A 163 -16.30 -5.73 6.94
C TYR A 163 -15.86 -6.51 5.70
N LEU A 164 -14.65 -7.07 5.72
CA LEU A 164 -14.12 -7.83 4.60
C LEU A 164 -14.96 -9.08 4.28
N ASN A 165 -15.49 -9.74 5.31
CA ASN A 165 -16.31 -10.93 5.13
C ASN A 165 -17.64 -10.67 4.41
N GLU A 166 -18.12 -9.42 4.41
CA GLU A 166 -19.31 -9.00 3.68
C GLU A 166 -19.02 -8.58 2.23
N LEU A 167 -17.73 -8.46 1.84
CA LEU A 167 -17.35 -8.04 0.50
C LEU A 167 -17.50 -9.17 -0.52
N LYS A 168 -17.71 -8.77 -1.76
CA LYS A 168 -17.60 -9.65 -2.92
C LYS A 168 -16.14 -9.92 -3.26
N ALA A 169 -15.90 -10.98 -4.03
CA ALA A 169 -14.54 -11.28 -4.52
C ALA A 169 -13.96 -10.14 -5.38
N PRO A 170 -12.63 -9.95 -5.39
CA PRO A 170 -11.98 -8.84 -6.10
C PRO A 170 -12.37 -8.73 -7.57
N ALA A 171 -12.44 -9.86 -8.28
CA ALA A 171 -12.84 -9.88 -9.69
C ALA A 171 -14.24 -9.29 -9.91
N GLU A 172 -15.21 -9.63 -9.03
CA GLU A 172 -16.57 -9.10 -9.14
C GLU A 172 -16.62 -7.60 -8.83
N ILE A 173 -15.90 -7.15 -7.78
CA ILE A 173 -15.84 -5.74 -7.41
C ILE A 173 -15.25 -4.93 -8.57
N TRP A 174 -14.08 -5.33 -9.07
CA TRP A 174 -13.43 -4.62 -10.17
C TRP A 174 -14.28 -4.59 -11.43
N PHE A 175 -14.83 -5.74 -11.83
CA PHE A 175 -15.72 -5.87 -12.98
C PHE A 175 -16.93 -4.91 -12.88
N ARG A 176 -17.60 -4.88 -11.73
CA ARG A 176 -18.74 -3.96 -11.49
C ARG A 176 -18.34 -2.49 -11.53
N GLN A 177 -17.18 -2.15 -10.98
CA GLN A 177 -16.68 -0.77 -11.02
C GLN A 177 -16.39 -0.31 -12.44
N MET A 178 -15.81 -1.16 -13.27
CA MET A 178 -15.58 -0.84 -14.68
C MET A 178 -16.91 -0.70 -15.44
N LEU A 179 -17.90 -1.55 -15.16
CA LEU A 179 -19.25 -1.38 -15.72
C LEU A 179 -19.87 -0.04 -15.30
N ASN A 180 -19.70 0.35 -14.05
CA ASN A 180 -20.22 1.61 -13.51
C ASN A 180 -19.51 2.83 -14.13
N ALA A 181 -18.25 2.70 -14.52
CA ALA A 181 -17.50 3.75 -15.21
C ALA A 181 -18.04 4.03 -16.62
N LYS A 182 -18.73 3.06 -17.24
CA LYS A 182 -19.38 3.20 -18.57
C LYS A 182 -18.41 3.71 -19.64
N ASN A 183 -18.74 4.89 -20.21
CA ASN A 183 -17.93 5.56 -21.23
C ASN A 183 -16.84 6.47 -20.64
N ASN A 184 -16.73 6.56 -19.32
CA ASN A 184 -15.65 7.34 -18.68
C ASN A 184 -14.32 6.66 -18.92
N LEU A 185 -13.30 7.47 -19.20
CA LEU A 185 -11.93 7.01 -19.38
C LEU A 185 -11.42 6.41 -18.07
N VAL A 186 -10.93 5.18 -18.12
CA VAL A 186 -10.38 4.47 -16.96
C VAL A 186 -8.90 4.14 -17.12
N LEU A 187 -8.41 4.03 -18.37
CA LEU A 187 -7.01 3.71 -18.60
C LEU A 187 -6.51 4.27 -19.92
N THR A 188 -5.31 4.86 -19.89
CA THR A 188 -4.48 5.10 -21.08
C THR A 188 -3.07 4.58 -20.86
N ASP A 189 -2.35 4.30 -21.94
CA ASP A 189 -0.92 4.03 -21.84
C ASP A 189 -0.13 4.68 -22.99
N THR A 190 1.18 4.66 -22.85
CA THR A 190 2.10 5.24 -23.84
C THR A 190 2.22 4.44 -25.14
N THR A 191 1.59 3.26 -25.23
CA THR A 191 1.51 2.46 -26.46
C THR A 191 0.29 2.84 -27.33
N GLY A 192 -0.53 3.79 -26.86
CA GLY A 192 -1.72 4.28 -27.55
C GLY A 192 -3.02 3.58 -27.16
N VAL A 193 -3.01 2.74 -26.15
CA VAL A 193 -4.23 2.13 -25.59
C VAL A 193 -5.07 3.20 -24.89
N VAL A 194 -6.37 3.26 -25.21
CA VAL A 194 -7.36 4.17 -24.61
C VAL A 194 -8.63 3.37 -24.31
N LEU A 195 -8.90 3.16 -23.02
CA LEU A 195 -10.00 2.32 -22.55
C LEU A 195 -10.95 3.13 -21.67
N ASP A 196 -12.22 3.14 -22.04
CA ASP A 196 -13.32 3.44 -21.13
C ASP A 196 -13.76 2.17 -20.41
N GLY A 197 -14.66 2.30 -19.41
CA GLY A 197 -15.11 1.17 -18.61
C GLY A 197 -15.70 0.03 -19.44
N TYR A 198 -16.52 0.33 -20.45
CA TYR A 198 -17.11 -0.70 -21.32
C TYR A 198 -16.07 -1.41 -22.19
N LYS A 199 -15.14 -0.67 -22.77
CA LYS A 199 -14.04 -1.26 -23.56
C LYS A 199 -13.13 -2.11 -22.68
N PHE A 200 -12.85 -1.65 -21.45
CA PHE A 200 -12.04 -2.39 -20.50
C PHE A 200 -12.67 -3.75 -20.17
N VAL A 201 -13.95 -3.75 -19.77
CA VAL A 201 -14.69 -4.99 -19.47
C VAL A 201 -14.78 -5.90 -20.69
N THR A 202 -15.08 -5.34 -21.88
CA THR A 202 -15.16 -6.11 -23.12
C THR A 202 -13.84 -6.82 -23.43
N GLY A 203 -12.73 -6.09 -23.35
CA GLY A 203 -11.40 -6.65 -23.56
C GLY A 203 -11.07 -7.76 -22.54
N ALA A 204 -11.36 -7.53 -21.26
CA ALA A 204 -11.14 -8.52 -20.21
C ALA A 204 -11.99 -9.78 -20.39
N VAL A 205 -13.27 -9.65 -20.76
CA VAL A 205 -14.17 -10.79 -21.04
C VAL A 205 -13.66 -11.62 -22.23
N LEU A 206 -13.31 -10.97 -23.33
CA LEU A 206 -12.82 -11.65 -24.54
C LEU A 206 -11.49 -12.39 -24.26
N MET A 207 -10.59 -11.73 -23.53
CA MET A 207 -9.33 -12.31 -23.11
C MET A 207 -9.54 -13.49 -22.13
N SER A 208 -10.42 -13.32 -21.13
CA SER A 208 -10.73 -14.35 -20.13
C SER A 208 -11.23 -15.64 -20.78
N LYS A 209 -12.12 -15.56 -21.79
CA LYS A 209 -12.59 -16.74 -22.53
C LYS A 209 -11.43 -17.53 -23.13
N LYS A 210 -10.50 -16.83 -23.80
CA LYS A 210 -9.34 -17.49 -24.44
C LYS A 210 -8.33 -18.02 -23.41
N LEU A 211 -8.11 -17.29 -22.33
CA LEU A 211 -7.24 -17.73 -21.25
C LEU A 211 -7.79 -18.94 -20.50
N GLN A 212 -9.10 -19.04 -20.29
CA GLN A 212 -9.73 -20.21 -19.68
C GLN A 212 -9.51 -21.49 -20.50
N GLU A 213 -9.57 -21.38 -21.84
CA GLU A 213 -9.28 -22.50 -22.73
C GLU A 213 -7.80 -22.95 -22.62
N ILE A 214 -6.88 -21.98 -22.51
CA ILE A 214 -5.42 -22.21 -22.51
C ILE A 214 -4.94 -22.76 -21.17
N THR A 215 -5.49 -22.24 -20.05
CA THR A 215 -5.02 -22.51 -18.67
C THR A 215 -5.97 -23.43 -17.89
N GLN A 216 -6.74 -24.28 -18.57
CA GLN A 216 -7.83 -25.07 -17.97
C GLN A 216 -7.37 -25.91 -16.76
N GLN A 217 -6.17 -26.50 -16.85
CA GLN A 217 -5.62 -27.39 -15.82
C GLN A 217 -4.57 -26.74 -14.91
N GLU A 218 -4.58 -25.42 -14.82
CA GLU A 218 -3.60 -24.66 -14.06
C GLU A 218 -4.29 -23.81 -12.99
N ASP A 219 -3.74 -23.77 -11.79
CA ASP A 219 -4.19 -22.88 -10.72
C ASP A 219 -3.40 -21.57 -10.76
N ASN A 220 -2.10 -21.64 -11.01
CA ASN A 220 -1.18 -20.51 -11.05
C ASN A 220 -0.78 -20.19 -12.49
N VAL A 221 -0.86 -18.92 -12.88
CA VAL A 221 -0.50 -18.44 -14.21
C VAL A 221 0.53 -17.32 -14.10
N GLY A 222 1.64 -17.45 -14.81
CA GLY A 222 2.69 -16.44 -14.87
C GLY A 222 2.27 -15.25 -15.72
N VAL A 223 2.59 -14.05 -15.27
CA VAL A 223 2.42 -12.79 -16.02
C VAL A 223 3.75 -12.07 -16.08
N CYS A 224 4.28 -11.90 -17.30
CA CYS A 224 5.49 -11.14 -17.58
C CYS A 224 5.14 -9.98 -18.51
N LEU A 225 4.52 -8.94 -17.94
CA LEU A 225 4.03 -7.77 -18.66
C LEU A 225 4.43 -6.47 -17.93
N PRO A 226 4.66 -5.38 -18.67
CA PRO A 226 4.91 -4.08 -18.08
C PRO A 226 3.60 -3.44 -17.57
N THR A 227 3.73 -2.34 -16.86
CA THR A 227 2.61 -1.47 -16.46
C THR A 227 1.98 -0.85 -17.70
N SER A 228 0.87 -1.44 -18.16
CA SER A 228 0.21 -1.12 -19.44
C SER A 228 -1.24 -1.57 -19.44
N GLY A 229 -2.00 -1.10 -20.43
CA GLY A 229 -3.38 -1.52 -20.64
C GLY A 229 -3.52 -3.04 -20.85
N GLY A 230 -2.60 -3.64 -21.61
CA GLY A 230 -2.55 -5.09 -21.81
C GLY A 230 -2.29 -5.87 -20.50
N GLY A 231 -1.41 -5.33 -19.63
CA GLY A 231 -1.13 -5.92 -18.32
C GLY A 231 -2.35 -5.96 -17.42
N TYR A 232 -3.09 -4.86 -17.29
CA TYR A 232 -4.30 -4.83 -16.44
C TYR A 232 -5.46 -5.63 -17.02
N LEU A 233 -5.60 -5.66 -18.34
CA LEU A 233 -6.59 -6.53 -18.99
C LEU A 233 -6.29 -8.01 -18.71
N ALA A 234 -5.03 -8.43 -18.78
CA ALA A 234 -4.61 -9.80 -18.47
C ALA A 234 -4.86 -10.15 -17.00
N ILE A 235 -4.54 -9.25 -16.07
CA ILE A 235 -4.80 -9.43 -14.64
C ILE A 235 -6.30 -9.62 -14.38
N LEU A 236 -7.18 -8.73 -14.87
CA LEU A 236 -8.61 -8.88 -14.66
C LEU A 236 -9.15 -10.16 -15.33
N ALA A 237 -8.69 -10.48 -16.53
CA ALA A 237 -9.11 -11.68 -17.24
C ALA A 237 -8.74 -12.98 -16.50
N LEU A 238 -7.57 -13.04 -15.86
CA LEU A 238 -7.15 -14.14 -15.01
C LEU A 238 -7.94 -14.20 -13.71
N MET A 239 -8.17 -13.06 -13.04
CA MET A 239 -9.04 -13.00 -11.86
C MET A 239 -10.47 -13.48 -12.17
N MET A 240 -11.04 -13.08 -13.33
CA MET A 240 -12.33 -13.56 -13.80
C MET A 240 -12.35 -15.08 -14.07
N SER A 241 -11.19 -15.66 -14.34
CA SER A 241 -10.99 -17.10 -14.59
C SER A 241 -10.67 -17.87 -13.32
N ALA A 242 -10.71 -17.24 -12.15
CA ALA A 242 -10.34 -17.81 -10.84
C ALA A 242 -8.91 -18.40 -10.83
N LYS A 243 -7.95 -17.68 -11.42
CA LYS A 243 -6.53 -18.05 -11.44
C LYS A 243 -5.73 -17.20 -10.45
N ALA A 244 -4.79 -17.83 -9.73
CA ALA A 244 -3.77 -17.14 -9.00
C ALA A 244 -2.73 -16.57 -9.96
N ILE A 245 -2.42 -15.29 -9.82
CA ILE A 245 -1.57 -14.55 -10.73
C ILE A 245 -0.17 -14.47 -10.13
N VAL A 246 0.81 -14.96 -10.89
CA VAL A 246 2.22 -14.87 -10.51
C VAL A 246 2.89 -13.80 -11.36
N ASN A 247 3.02 -12.59 -10.82
CA ASN A 247 3.69 -11.50 -11.52
C ASN A 247 5.21 -11.72 -11.47
N LEU A 248 5.80 -12.05 -12.63
CA LEU A 248 7.23 -12.34 -12.76
C LEU A 248 8.05 -11.07 -12.85
N ASN A 249 9.05 -10.95 -11.99
CA ASN A 249 9.99 -9.83 -11.98
C ASN A 249 11.06 -10.02 -13.07
N TYR A 250 10.80 -9.52 -14.26
CA TYR A 250 11.71 -9.58 -15.42
C TYR A 250 13.02 -8.79 -15.26
N THR A 251 13.24 -8.17 -14.12
CA THR A 251 14.49 -7.49 -13.78
C THR A 251 15.37 -8.31 -12.83
N ALA A 252 14.84 -9.44 -12.35
CA ALA A 252 15.59 -10.37 -11.52
C ALA A 252 16.58 -11.19 -12.37
N SER A 253 17.48 -11.91 -11.70
CA SER A 253 18.37 -12.84 -12.38
C SER A 253 17.57 -14.01 -12.99
N GLU A 254 18.12 -14.64 -14.02
CA GLU A 254 17.52 -15.82 -14.64
C GLU A 254 17.29 -16.93 -13.62
N GLU A 255 18.26 -17.20 -12.75
CA GLU A 255 18.17 -18.20 -11.69
C GLU A 255 16.99 -17.91 -10.74
N ALA A 256 16.82 -16.66 -10.32
CA ALA A 256 15.71 -16.23 -9.46
C ALA A 256 14.34 -16.40 -10.17
N LEU A 257 14.28 -16.13 -11.47
CA LEU A 257 13.06 -16.33 -12.26
C LEU A 257 12.72 -17.82 -12.43
N ARG A 258 13.70 -18.65 -12.79
CA ARG A 258 13.52 -20.10 -12.88
C ARG A 258 13.10 -20.71 -11.55
N HIS A 259 13.71 -20.25 -10.45
CA HIS A 259 13.26 -20.64 -9.10
C HIS A 259 11.80 -20.26 -8.86
N SER A 260 11.40 -19.02 -9.18
CA SER A 260 10.03 -18.53 -8.99
C SER A 260 9.01 -19.34 -9.80
N ILE A 261 9.35 -19.68 -11.06
CA ILE A 261 8.52 -20.50 -11.95
C ILE A 261 8.32 -21.90 -11.36
N ASN A 262 9.41 -22.54 -10.95
CA ASN A 262 9.37 -23.90 -10.38
C ASN A 262 8.63 -23.93 -9.05
N ASN A 263 8.93 -22.97 -8.15
CA ASN A 263 8.30 -22.90 -6.83
C ASN A 263 6.78 -22.68 -6.93
N ALA A 264 6.33 -21.84 -7.87
CA ALA A 264 4.91 -21.59 -8.09
C ALA A 264 4.23 -22.59 -9.04
N GLY A 265 4.97 -23.56 -9.60
CA GLY A 265 4.43 -24.58 -10.52
C GLY A 265 3.81 -23.99 -11.80
N ILE A 266 4.42 -22.92 -12.32
CA ILE A 266 3.89 -22.20 -13.50
C ILE A 266 4.13 -23.06 -14.76
N LYS A 267 3.06 -23.29 -15.53
CA LYS A 267 3.12 -23.97 -16.83
C LYS A 267 2.89 -23.01 -17.99
N THR A 268 2.09 -21.95 -17.78
CA THR A 268 1.79 -20.92 -18.80
C THR A 268 2.24 -19.54 -18.32
N ILE A 269 2.92 -18.79 -19.21
CA ILE A 269 3.31 -17.40 -18.98
C ILE A 269 2.67 -16.53 -20.05
N ILE A 270 1.98 -15.47 -19.59
CA ILE A 270 1.38 -14.46 -20.46
C ILE A 270 2.34 -13.30 -20.61
N THR A 271 2.63 -12.92 -21.86
CA THR A 271 3.49 -11.79 -22.22
C THR A 271 3.00 -11.11 -23.50
N SER A 272 3.75 -10.17 -24.06
CA SER A 272 3.49 -9.55 -25.37
C SER A 272 4.74 -9.57 -26.25
N LYS A 273 4.56 -9.69 -27.58
CA LYS A 273 5.67 -9.73 -28.55
C LYS A 273 6.49 -8.43 -28.47
N ALA A 274 5.81 -7.28 -28.45
CA ALA A 274 6.47 -5.99 -28.33
C ALA A 274 7.25 -5.82 -27.03
N PHE A 275 6.81 -6.45 -25.94
CA PHE A 275 7.54 -6.40 -24.67
C PHE A 275 8.75 -7.35 -24.68
N VAL A 276 8.60 -8.54 -25.23
CA VAL A 276 9.69 -9.52 -25.41
C VAL A 276 10.83 -8.88 -26.23
N GLU A 277 10.51 -8.23 -27.34
CA GLU A 277 11.49 -7.51 -28.17
C GLU A 277 12.27 -6.48 -27.35
N LYS A 278 11.58 -5.66 -26.53
CA LYS A 278 12.24 -4.68 -25.65
C LYS A 278 13.15 -5.35 -24.60
N LEU A 279 12.74 -6.49 -24.05
CA LEU A 279 13.55 -7.24 -23.09
C LEU A 279 14.79 -7.83 -23.74
N THR A 280 14.65 -8.36 -24.97
CA THR A 280 15.78 -8.89 -25.77
C THR A 280 16.83 -7.81 -26.05
N HIS A 281 16.39 -6.60 -26.42
CA HIS A 281 17.31 -5.45 -26.58
C HIS A 281 18.05 -5.06 -25.29
N LYS A 282 17.50 -5.40 -24.12
CA LYS A 282 18.15 -5.21 -22.82
C LYS A 282 18.96 -6.44 -22.37
N GLY A 283 19.14 -7.44 -23.22
CA GLY A 283 19.90 -8.66 -22.94
C GLY A 283 19.13 -9.73 -22.16
N PHE A 284 17.80 -9.63 -22.08
CA PHE A 284 16.97 -10.63 -21.42
C PHE A 284 16.23 -11.47 -22.47
N PHE A 285 16.62 -12.74 -22.58
CA PHE A 285 16.11 -13.68 -23.58
C PHE A 285 14.94 -14.50 -23.00
N VAL A 286 13.72 -13.98 -23.17
CA VAL A 286 12.48 -14.54 -22.60
C VAL A 286 12.28 -16.02 -22.96
N GLU A 287 12.55 -16.41 -24.20
CA GLU A 287 12.34 -17.76 -24.69
C GLU A 287 13.28 -18.77 -24.03
N GLU A 288 14.52 -18.38 -23.72
CA GLU A 288 15.47 -19.20 -22.99
C GLU A 288 15.12 -19.34 -21.51
N VAL A 289 14.82 -18.21 -20.87
CA VAL A 289 14.50 -18.18 -19.43
C VAL A 289 13.20 -18.94 -19.14
N PHE A 290 12.21 -18.85 -20.03
CA PHE A 290 10.90 -19.46 -19.88
C PHE A 290 10.70 -20.73 -20.71
N SER A 291 11.79 -21.36 -21.17
CA SER A 291 11.76 -22.56 -22.04
C SER A 291 10.95 -23.73 -21.50
N MET A 292 10.79 -23.82 -20.17
CA MET A 292 9.99 -24.87 -19.51
C MET A 292 8.48 -24.56 -19.48
N CYS A 293 8.07 -23.37 -19.92
CA CYS A 293 6.69 -22.91 -19.89
C CYS A 293 6.12 -22.69 -21.29
N LYS A 294 4.80 -22.80 -21.41
CA LYS A 294 4.08 -22.33 -22.59
C LYS A 294 4.01 -20.81 -22.57
N ILE A 295 4.61 -20.15 -23.54
CA ILE A 295 4.54 -18.71 -23.69
C ILE A 295 3.30 -18.35 -24.51
N VAL A 296 2.47 -17.45 -23.99
CA VAL A 296 1.22 -16.96 -24.61
C VAL A 296 1.31 -15.46 -24.82
N TYR A 297 1.28 -15.04 -26.08
CA TYR A 297 1.36 -13.64 -26.46
C TYR A 297 -0.02 -13.00 -26.52
N LEU A 298 -0.17 -11.80 -25.97
CA LEU A 298 -1.43 -11.02 -26.02
C LEU A 298 -1.89 -10.77 -27.47
N GLU A 299 -0.95 -10.54 -28.37
CA GLU A 299 -1.20 -10.34 -29.79
C GLU A 299 -1.85 -11.59 -30.44
N ASP A 300 -1.41 -12.77 -30.07
CA ASP A 300 -1.96 -14.03 -30.57
C ASP A 300 -3.35 -14.32 -30.01
N ILE A 301 -3.60 -13.95 -28.75
CA ILE A 301 -4.95 -13.97 -28.16
C ILE A 301 -5.86 -13.03 -28.94
N ARG A 302 -5.41 -11.79 -29.20
CA ARG A 302 -6.18 -10.80 -29.94
C ARG A 302 -6.50 -11.25 -31.36
N ALA A 303 -5.58 -11.87 -32.06
CA ALA A 303 -5.77 -12.40 -33.40
C ALA A 303 -6.84 -13.50 -33.48
N LYS A 304 -7.05 -14.26 -32.40
CA LYS A 304 -8.10 -15.28 -32.29
C LYS A 304 -9.48 -14.74 -31.96
N ILE A 305 -9.62 -13.46 -31.68
CA ILE A 305 -10.90 -12.82 -31.37
C ILE A 305 -11.49 -12.26 -32.67
N THR A 306 -12.62 -12.77 -33.07
CA THR A 306 -13.31 -12.29 -34.27
C THR A 306 -14.01 -10.95 -34.03
N LYS A 307 -14.20 -10.15 -35.09
CA LYS A 307 -14.93 -8.89 -35.00
C LYS A 307 -16.37 -9.10 -34.48
N SER A 308 -17.03 -10.17 -34.91
CA SER A 308 -18.38 -10.53 -34.46
C SER A 308 -18.46 -10.84 -32.98
N GLU A 309 -17.50 -11.59 -32.44
CA GLU A 309 -17.38 -11.85 -30.98
C GLU A 309 -17.20 -10.55 -30.21
N GLY A 310 -16.33 -9.66 -30.70
CA GLY A 310 -16.10 -8.34 -30.11
C GLY A 310 -17.36 -7.50 -30.02
N ILE A 311 -18.08 -7.34 -31.14
CA ILE A 311 -19.33 -6.57 -31.23
C ILE A 311 -20.41 -7.19 -30.32
N LYS A 312 -20.63 -8.49 -30.42
CA LYS A 312 -21.60 -9.20 -29.58
C LYS A 312 -21.32 -9.00 -28.10
N THR A 313 -20.07 -9.22 -27.65
CA THR A 313 -19.69 -9.07 -26.23
C THR A 313 -19.87 -7.63 -25.78
N PHE A 314 -19.49 -6.64 -26.59
CA PHE A 314 -19.67 -5.22 -26.25
C PHE A 314 -21.15 -4.82 -26.10
N LEU A 315 -22.03 -5.30 -26.99
CA LEU A 315 -23.46 -5.07 -26.89
C LEU A 315 -24.06 -5.73 -25.64
N GLU A 316 -23.69 -6.97 -25.36
CA GLU A 316 -24.11 -7.66 -24.12
C GLU A 316 -23.71 -6.86 -22.87
N ILE A 317 -22.48 -6.36 -22.81
CA ILE A 317 -21.97 -5.56 -21.69
C ILE A 317 -22.74 -4.26 -21.52
N LYS A 318 -23.19 -3.64 -22.59
CA LYS A 318 -23.99 -2.40 -22.52
C LYS A 318 -25.44 -2.61 -22.12
N ILE A 319 -26.02 -3.75 -22.47
CA ILE A 319 -27.47 -3.98 -22.39
C ILE A 319 -27.84 -4.82 -21.17
N LEU A 320 -27.05 -5.87 -20.84
CA LEU A 320 -27.43 -6.83 -19.80
C LEU A 320 -27.15 -6.26 -18.40
N PRO A 321 -28.00 -6.63 -17.41
CA PRO A 321 -27.76 -6.29 -16.02
C PRO A 321 -26.41 -6.81 -15.49
N ALA A 322 -25.75 -6.06 -14.65
CA ALA A 322 -24.43 -6.43 -14.08
C ALA A 322 -24.45 -7.80 -13.38
N SER A 323 -25.53 -8.16 -12.68
CA SER A 323 -25.68 -9.47 -12.04
C SER A 323 -25.66 -10.64 -13.02
N TRP A 324 -26.26 -10.46 -14.21
CA TRP A 324 -26.25 -11.46 -15.27
C TRP A 324 -24.87 -11.59 -15.92
N LEU A 325 -24.21 -10.46 -16.14
CA LEU A 325 -22.84 -10.42 -16.69
C LEU A 325 -21.85 -11.11 -15.75
N VAL A 326 -21.92 -10.84 -14.44
CA VAL A 326 -21.12 -11.51 -13.41
C VAL A 326 -21.33 -13.03 -13.48
N LYS A 327 -22.60 -13.49 -13.40
CA LYS A 327 -22.93 -14.92 -13.46
C LYS A 327 -22.45 -15.58 -14.76
N LYS A 328 -22.47 -14.85 -15.89
CA LYS A 328 -22.09 -15.37 -17.22
C LYS A 328 -20.59 -15.45 -17.42
N TYR A 329 -19.81 -14.47 -16.90
CA TYR A 329 -18.42 -14.28 -17.30
C TYR A 329 -17.39 -14.51 -16.20
N LEU A 330 -17.79 -14.47 -14.93
CA LEU A 330 -16.86 -14.69 -13.82
C LEU A 330 -17.01 -16.09 -13.24
N LYS A 331 -15.90 -16.76 -13.03
CA LYS A 331 -15.87 -17.95 -12.18
C LYS A 331 -15.96 -17.50 -10.71
N PRO A 332 -16.78 -18.17 -9.89
CA PRO A 332 -16.89 -17.83 -8.48
C PRO A 332 -15.57 -18.08 -7.75
N THR A 333 -15.20 -17.16 -6.90
CA THR A 333 -14.03 -17.24 -6.00
C THR A 333 -14.41 -16.83 -4.57
N LYS A 334 -13.67 -17.37 -3.60
CA LYS A 334 -13.82 -17.04 -2.17
C LYS A 334 -12.79 -16.01 -1.74
N LEU A 335 -13.02 -15.38 -0.61
CA LEU A 335 -12.08 -14.41 -0.03
C LEU A 335 -10.76 -15.08 0.40
N ASP A 336 -10.77 -16.36 0.73
CA ASP A 336 -9.59 -17.12 1.11
C ASP A 336 -8.81 -17.71 -0.09
N ASP A 337 -9.34 -17.63 -1.32
CA ASP A 337 -8.61 -18.06 -2.50
C ASP A 337 -7.43 -17.14 -2.79
N VAL A 338 -6.37 -17.71 -3.38
CA VAL A 338 -5.16 -16.98 -3.73
C VAL A 338 -5.43 -16.04 -4.90
N SER A 339 -5.11 -14.76 -4.73
CA SER A 339 -5.22 -13.74 -5.77
C SER A 339 -3.90 -13.57 -6.52
N PHE A 340 -2.84 -13.35 -5.75
CA PHE A 340 -1.49 -13.14 -6.28
C PHE A 340 -0.45 -13.95 -5.51
N ILE A 341 0.61 -14.33 -6.22
CA ILE A 341 1.87 -14.78 -5.63
C ILE A 341 2.95 -13.82 -6.13
N ILE A 342 3.58 -13.09 -5.21
CA ILE A 342 4.61 -12.11 -5.52
C ILE A 342 5.93 -12.60 -4.94
N PHE A 343 6.94 -12.75 -5.78
CA PHE A 343 8.27 -13.13 -5.33
C PHE A 343 9.06 -11.92 -4.89
N SER A 344 9.51 -11.93 -3.63
CA SER A 344 10.35 -10.86 -3.11
C SER A 344 11.79 -11.03 -3.59
N SER A 345 12.41 -9.89 -3.93
CA SER A 345 13.86 -9.83 -4.22
C SER A 345 14.71 -9.81 -2.95
N GLY A 346 14.27 -10.43 -1.84
CA GLY A 346 14.84 -10.30 -0.50
C GLY A 346 16.36 -10.24 -0.41
N SER A 347 16.88 -9.83 0.74
CA SER A 347 18.33 -9.83 1.06
C SER A 347 18.95 -11.24 1.04
N GLU A 348 18.14 -12.27 0.92
CA GLU A 348 18.51 -13.68 0.77
C GLU A 348 18.63 -14.02 -0.72
N ALA A 349 19.55 -14.93 -1.06
CA ALA A 349 19.88 -15.28 -2.46
C ALA A 349 18.69 -15.87 -3.24
N VAL A 350 17.70 -16.46 -2.55
CA VAL A 350 16.55 -17.14 -3.15
C VAL A 350 15.27 -16.34 -2.91
N PRO A 351 14.50 -15.98 -3.97
CA PRO A 351 13.24 -15.28 -3.83
C PRO A 351 12.20 -16.09 -3.08
N LYS A 352 11.45 -15.44 -2.16
CA LYS A 352 10.34 -16.05 -1.44
C LYS A 352 9.02 -15.73 -2.13
N GLY A 353 8.18 -16.73 -2.34
CA GLY A 353 6.82 -16.53 -2.86
C GLY A 353 5.87 -16.12 -1.75
N ILE A 354 5.42 -14.86 -1.78
CA ILE A 354 4.46 -14.32 -0.82
C ILE A 354 3.06 -14.56 -1.36
N VAL A 355 2.24 -15.31 -0.62
CA VAL A 355 0.87 -15.63 -1.00
C VAL A 355 -0.08 -14.55 -0.51
N ILE A 356 -0.73 -13.87 -1.45
CA ILE A 356 -1.72 -12.81 -1.20
C ILE A 356 -3.09 -13.36 -1.56
N LYS A 357 -3.96 -13.55 -0.57
CA LYS A 357 -5.34 -13.97 -0.75
C LYS A 357 -6.23 -12.81 -1.20
N ASN A 358 -7.40 -13.13 -1.74
CA ASN A 358 -8.40 -12.14 -2.12
C ASN A 358 -8.74 -11.18 -0.98
N LYS A 359 -8.87 -11.67 0.26
CA LYS A 359 -9.13 -10.86 1.45
C LYS A 359 -7.99 -9.87 1.75
N ASN A 360 -6.72 -10.30 1.64
CA ASN A 360 -5.56 -9.44 1.91
C ASN A 360 -5.45 -8.31 0.88
N LEU A 361 -5.67 -8.65 -0.40
CA LEU A 361 -5.70 -7.68 -1.50
C LEU A 361 -6.78 -6.62 -1.27
N LEU A 362 -8.04 -7.06 -1.03
CA LEU A 362 -9.15 -6.13 -0.78
C LEU A 362 -8.92 -5.28 0.45
N ALA A 363 -8.43 -5.89 1.54
CA ALA A 363 -8.06 -5.17 2.74
C ALA A 363 -7.15 -3.98 2.41
N ASN A 364 -6.03 -4.25 1.72
CA ASN A 364 -5.05 -3.21 1.45
C ASN A 364 -5.51 -2.17 0.43
N VAL A 365 -6.31 -2.57 -0.57
CA VAL A 365 -6.95 -1.63 -1.51
C VAL A 365 -7.85 -0.65 -0.75
N TYR A 366 -8.74 -1.14 0.13
CA TYR A 366 -9.66 -0.28 0.88
C TYR A 366 -8.97 0.53 1.98
N GLN A 367 -7.98 -0.06 2.69
CA GLN A 367 -7.14 0.66 3.64
C GLN A 367 -6.42 1.82 2.96
N SER A 368 -5.80 1.57 1.80
CA SER A 368 -5.11 2.61 1.03
C SER A 368 -6.07 3.69 0.55
N THR A 369 -7.26 3.33 0.05
CA THR A 369 -8.30 4.29 -0.34
C THR A 369 -8.66 5.24 0.80
N ASN A 370 -8.79 4.71 2.02
CA ASN A 370 -9.13 5.50 3.21
C ASN A 370 -8.03 6.47 3.63
N VAL A 371 -6.76 6.03 3.57
CA VAL A 371 -5.65 6.84 4.08
C VAL A 371 -5.16 7.89 3.10
N ILE A 372 -5.27 7.66 1.78
CA ILE A 372 -4.84 8.62 0.76
C ILE A 372 -5.95 9.61 0.33
N GLU A 373 -7.14 9.45 0.89
CA GLU A 373 -8.29 10.32 0.61
C GLU A 373 -8.52 10.56 -0.89
N CYS A 374 -8.75 9.46 -1.62
CA CYS A 374 -9.03 9.51 -3.04
C CYS A 374 -10.18 10.46 -3.35
N LYS A 375 -10.01 11.36 -4.30
CA LYS A 375 -11.04 12.29 -4.80
C LYS A 375 -11.64 11.76 -6.09
N GLU A 376 -12.88 12.19 -6.40
CA GLU A 376 -13.62 11.76 -7.59
C GLU A 376 -12.83 11.97 -8.90
N ASN A 377 -12.12 13.10 -8.98
CA ASN A 377 -11.35 13.49 -10.16
C ASN A 377 -9.87 13.08 -10.07
N ASP A 378 -9.51 12.22 -9.11
CA ASP A 378 -8.13 11.75 -9.04
C ASP A 378 -7.80 10.84 -10.20
N SER A 379 -6.59 11.03 -10.68
CA SER A 379 -5.97 10.19 -11.70
C SER A 379 -4.56 9.82 -11.28
N VAL A 380 -4.24 8.55 -11.42
CA VAL A 380 -2.95 8.00 -11.00
C VAL A 380 -1.98 7.98 -12.18
N ALA A 381 -0.76 8.47 -11.96
CA ALA A 381 0.36 8.18 -12.85
C ALA A 381 0.86 6.76 -12.57
N GLY A 382 0.47 5.81 -13.40
CA GLY A 382 0.79 4.39 -13.29
C GLY A 382 2.18 4.09 -13.84
N ILE A 383 3.21 4.37 -13.06
CA ILE A 383 4.62 4.22 -13.47
C ILE A 383 5.32 3.05 -12.80
N LEU A 384 4.87 2.66 -11.59
CA LEU A 384 5.51 1.59 -10.85
C LEU A 384 5.23 0.23 -11.49
N PRO A 385 6.23 -0.69 -11.51
CA PRO A 385 6.05 -2.01 -12.10
C PRO A 385 4.98 -2.84 -11.39
N ILE A 386 4.08 -3.46 -12.17
CA ILE A 386 2.98 -4.30 -11.63
C ILE A 386 3.45 -5.62 -11.01
N PHE A 387 4.69 -6.03 -11.24
CA PHE A 387 5.26 -7.20 -10.57
C PHE A 387 5.71 -6.91 -9.12
N HIS A 388 5.77 -5.64 -8.72
CA HIS A 388 5.97 -5.24 -7.33
C HIS A 388 4.62 -4.97 -6.65
N ALA A 389 4.49 -5.42 -5.41
CA ALA A 389 3.28 -5.22 -4.61
C ALA A 389 2.86 -3.73 -4.54
N PHE A 390 3.81 -2.79 -4.41
CA PHE A 390 3.52 -1.36 -4.37
C PHE A 390 2.89 -0.85 -5.66
N GLY A 391 3.48 -1.16 -6.82
CA GLY A 391 2.94 -0.75 -8.12
C GLY A 391 1.58 -1.38 -8.42
N LEU A 392 1.45 -2.68 -8.12
CA LEU A 392 0.19 -3.41 -8.28
C LEU A 392 -0.93 -2.80 -7.43
N THR A 393 -0.72 -2.66 -6.13
CA THR A 393 -1.77 -2.19 -5.20
C THR A 393 -2.21 -0.77 -5.48
N ILE A 394 -1.30 0.17 -5.73
CA ILE A 394 -1.68 1.57 -6.03
C ILE A 394 -2.48 1.67 -7.32
N SER A 395 -2.15 0.88 -8.33
CA SER A 395 -2.92 0.81 -9.56
C SER A 395 -4.31 0.22 -9.34
N LEU A 396 -4.40 -0.83 -8.54
CA LEU A 396 -5.69 -1.46 -8.20
C LEU A 396 -6.54 -0.55 -7.32
N VAL A 397 -5.96 0.28 -6.43
CA VAL A 397 -6.70 1.31 -5.69
C VAL A 397 -7.49 2.21 -6.64
N SER A 398 -6.87 2.70 -7.72
CA SER A 398 -7.57 3.51 -8.72
C SER A 398 -8.64 2.72 -9.47
N LEU A 399 -8.27 1.55 -10.01
CA LEU A 399 -9.15 0.74 -10.87
C LEU A 399 -10.35 0.16 -10.10
N PHE A 400 -10.17 -0.26 -8.86
CA PHE A 400 -11.27 -0.75 -8.01
C PHE A 400 -12.24 0.35 -7.58
N GLN A 401 -11.86 1.60 -7.72
CA GLN A 401 -12.73 2.76 -7.49
C GLN A 401 -13.36 3.28 -8.80
N GLY A 402 -13.09 2.65 -9.94
CA GLY A 402 -13.51 3.14 -11.25
C GLY A 402 -12.80 4.45 -11.62
N GLY A 403 -11.64 4.72 -11.02
CA GLY A 403 -10.79 5.87 -11.29
C GLY A 403 -9.99 5.73 -12.59
N TYR A 404 -9.25 6.78 -12.91
CA TYR A 404 -8.43 6.84 -14.11
C TYR A 404 -6.95 6.62 -13.79
N ILE A 405 -6.28 5.78 -14.60
CA ILE A 405 -4.85 5.55 -14.55
C ILE A 405 -4.21 5.80 -15.92
N ALA A 406 -3.14 6.58 -15.96
CA ALA A 406 -2.29 6.75 -17.14
C ALA A 406 -0.99 5.96 -16.93
N CYS A 407 -0.67 5.03 -17.83
CA CYS A 407 0.42 4.08 -17.65
C CYS A 407 1.66 4.43 -18.47
N HIS A 408 2.83 4.35 -17.82
CA HIS A 408 4.14 4.39 -18.46
C HIS A 408 4.98 3.19 -18.00
N PRO A 409 5.53 2.38 -18.92
CA PRO A 409 6.16 1.10 -18.56
C PRO A 409 7.55 1.25 -17.92
N ASP A 410 8.20 2.40 -18.06
CA ASP A 410 9.56 2.65 -17.58
C ASP A 410 9.59 3.84 -16.60
N PRO A 411 9.65 3.58 -15.28
CA PRO A 411 9.70 4.64 -14.28
C PRO A 411 11.03 5.44 -14.30
N THR A 412 12.07 4.95 -14.99
CA THR A 412 13.37 5.64 -15.09
C THR A 412 13.39 6.68 -16.22
N ASP A 413 12.43 6.64 -17.14
CA ASP A 413 12.26 7.65 -18.18
C ASP A 413 11.61 8.92 -17.60
N ALA A 414 12.43 9.77 -16.98
CA ALA A 414 11.98 11.00 -16.32
C ALA A 414 11.16 11.90 -17.24
N LYS A 415 11.59 12.06 -18.51
CA LYS A 415 10.89 12.91 -19.50
C LYS A 415 9.56 12.30 -19.92
N GLY A 416 9.53 10.99 -20.15
CA GLY A 416 8.31 10.25 -20.49
C GLY A 416 7.28 10.34 -19.36
N VAL A 417 7.70 10.14 -18.11
CA VAL A 417 6.84 10.27 -16.92
C VAL A 417 6.32 11.70 -16.76
N ALA A 418 7.17 12.72 -16.89
CA ALA A 418 6.76 14.12 -16.82
C ALA A 418 5.73 14.47 -17.92
N ASN A 419 5.97 14.04 -19.14
CA ASN A 419 5.02 14.21 -20.26
C ASN A 419 3.69 13.48 -20.00
N LEU A 420 3.72 12.26 -19.45
CA LEU A 420 2.53 11.50 -19.07
C LEU A 420 1.68 12.29 -18.07
N ILE A 421 2.29 12.77 -16.98
CA ILE A 421 1.60 13.53 -15.94
C ILE A 421 0.99 14.81 -16.49
N ARG A 422 1.74 15.60 -17.25
CA ARG A 422 1.28 16.85 -17.86
C ARG A 422 0.13 16.62 -18.85
N LYS A 423 0.29 15.65 -19.78
CA LYS A 423 -0.69 15.35 -20.83
C LYS A 423 -2.01 14.86 -20.23
N ASN A 424 -1.96 13.97 -19.24
CA ASN A 424 -3.14 13.36 -18.66
C ASN A 424 -3.65 14.11 -17.42
N LYS A 425 -2.98 15.19 -17.02
CA LYS A 425 -3.31 15.97 -15.82
C LYS A 425 -3.42 15.10 -14.57
N ASN A 426 -2.47 14.14 -14.41
CA ASN A 426 -2.50 13.25 -13.26
C ASN A 426 -2.38 14.04 -11.95
N THR A 427 -3.11 13.57 -10.94
CA THR A 427 -3.20 14.22 -9.62
C THR A 427 -2.48 13.45 -8.53
N VAL A 428 -2.21 12.16 -8.74
CA VAL A 428 -1.55 11.27 -7.79
C VAL A 428 -0.32 10.62 -8.43
N LEU A 429 0.81 10.73 -7.75
CA LEU A 429 2.06 10.07 -8.11
C LEU A 429 2.54 9.22 -6.94
N CYS A 430 2.75 7.93 -7.19
CA CYS A 430 3.48 7.06 -6.27
C CYS A 430 4.81 6.67 -6.90
N ALA A 431 5.90 6.86 -6.16
CA ALA A 431 7.25 6.60 -6.66
C ALA A 431 8.17 6.17 -5.51
N THR A 432 9.28 5.50 -5.83
CA THR A 432 10.36 5.30 -4.86
C THR A 432 11.21 6.56 -4.73
N PRO A 433 11.93 6.76 -3.62
CA PRO A 433 12.89 7.85 -3.48
C PRO A 433 13.90 7.91 -4.64
N THR A 434 14.35 6.76 -5.12
CA THR A 434 15.23 6.65 -6.28
C THR A 434 14.64 7.29 -7.54
N PHE A 435 13.36 7.03 -7.85
CA PHE A 435 12.71 7.63 -9.02
C PHE A 435 12.48 9.13 -8.82
N LEU A 436 12.07 9.57 -7.63
CA LEU A 436 11.96 11.00 -7.32
C LEU A 436 13.29 11.73 -7.53
N ARG A 437 14.43 11.14 -7.12
CA ARG A 437 15.77 11.66 -7.37
C ARG A 437 16.07 11.78 -8.86
N ILE A 438 15.75 10.74 -9.67
CA ILE A 438 15.93 10.77 -11.12
C ILE A 438 15.15 11.93 -11.76
N TYR A 439 13.88 12.13 -11.37
CA TYR A 439 13.06 13.24 -11.89
C TYR A 439 13.63 14.59 -11.50
N THR A 440 14.11 14.71 -10.27
CA THR A 440 14.69 15.96 -9.76
C THR A 440 15.98 16.33 -10.49
N LYS A 441 16.87 15.36 -10.73
CA LYS A 441 18.16 15.60 -11.41
C LYS A 441 18.02 15.84 -12.91
N ASN A 442 16.93 15.41 -13.52
CA ASN A 442 16.72 15.59 -14.96
C ASN A 442 16.41 17.06 -15.30
N LYS A 443 17.29 17.69 -16.08
CA LYS A 443 17.18 19.11 -16.47
C LYS A 443 15.98 19.40 -17.39
N SER A 444 15.43 18.38 -18.08
CA SER A 444 14.28 18.55 -18.99
C SER A 444 12.91 18.39 -18.27
N VAL A 445 12.91 18.09 -16.97
CA VAL A 445 11.70 18.01 -16.16
C VAL A 445 11.55 19.27 -15.33
N ASN A 446 10.44 19.98 -15.49
CA ASN A 446 10.19 21.29 -14.89
C ASN A 446 9.04 21.25 -13.90
N LYS A 447 8.87 22.31 -13.11
CA LYS A 447 7.79 22.46 -12.12
C LYS A 447 6.41 22.32 -12.75
N GLU A 448 6.22 22.87 -13.95
CA GLU A 448 4.97 22.86 -14.70
C GLU A 448 4.51 21.46 -15.09
N ASP A 449 5.45 20.53 -15.28
CA ASP A 449 5.14 19.13 -15.63
C ASP A 449 4.39 18.42 -14.48
N PHE A 450 4.65 18.83 -13.24
CA PHE A 450 4.06 18.27 -12.02
C PHE A 450 3.00 19.18 -11.38
N ALA A 451 2.60 20.25 -12.05
CA ALA A 451 1.67 21.26 -11.49
C ALA A 451 0.33 20.64 -11.01
N THR A 452 -0.20 19.66 -11.73
CA THR A 452 -1.49 19.01 -11.42
C THR A 452 -1.43 18.01 -10.27
N LEU A 453 -0.23 17.57 -9.86
CA LEU A 453 -0.08 16.63 -8.74
C LEU A 453 -0.52 17.32 -7.43
N ARG A 454 -1.49 16.71 -6.76
CA ARG A 454 -1.93 17.10 -5.41
C ARG A 454 -1.37 16.19 -4.33
N LEU A 455 -1.05 14.93 -4.69
CA LEU A 455 -0.61 13.91 -3.76
C LEU A 455 0.59 13.16 -4.35
N ILE A 456 1.68 13.18 -3.61
CA ILE A 456 2.87 12.41 -3.91
C ILE A 456 3.16 11.51 -2.72
N ILE A 457 3.21 10.20 -2.97
CA ILE A 457 3.51 9.19 -1.96
C ILE A 457 4.80 8.49 -2.34
N THR A 458 5.72 8.41 -1.41
CA THR A 458 6.95 7.63 -1.57
C THR A 458 7.03 6.50 -0.55
N GLY A 459 7.66 5.41 -0.94
CA GLY A 459 7.84 4.24 -0.08
C GLY A 459 8.77 3.22 -0.69
N ALA A 460 8.85 2.06 -0.04
CA ALA A 460 9.70 0.94 -0.43
C ALA A 460 11.20 1.13 -0.19
N GLU A 461 11.65 2.36 0.01
CA GLU A 461 13.01 2.76 0.39
C GLU A 461 12.93 3.89 1.41
N LYS A 462 14.01 4.09 2.18
CA LYS A 462 14.11 5.24 3.08
C LYS A 462 14.28 6.53 2.28
N LEU A 463 13.42 7.51 2.52
CA LEU A 463 13.54 8.84 1.92
C LEU A 463 14.63 9.64 2.66
N SER A 464 15.72 9.94 1.99
CA SER A 464 16.72 10.84 2.56
C SER A 464 16.20 12.28 2.60
N ARG A 465 16.65 13.03 3.62
CA ARG A 465 16.32 14.46 3.74
C ARG A 465 16.73 15.24 2.48
N GLU A 466 17.83 14.86 1.89
CA GLU A 466 18.38 15.44 0.67
C GLU A 466 17.40 15.29 -0.51
N VAL A 467 16.98 14.04 -0.83
CA VAL A 467 16.04 13.79 -1.94
C VAL A 467 14.73 14.52 -1.71
N ARG A 468 14.23 14.56 -0.46
CA ARG A 468 13.05 15.33 -0.09
C ARG A 468 13.21 16.81 -0.44
N THR A 469 14.27 17.45 0.11
CA THR A 469 14.49 18.89 -0.08
C THR A 469 14.66 19.24 -1.56
N MET A 470 15.50 18.49 -2.30
CA MET A 470 15.68 18.70 -3.74
C MET A 470 14.38 18.64 -4.54
N PHE A 471 13.52 17.68 -4.22
CA PHE A 471 12.26 17.49 -4.92
C PHE A 471 11.24 18.59 -4.57
N GLU A 472 11.10 18.88 -3.28
CA GLU A 472 10.16 19.89 -2.77
C GLU A 472 10.55 21.28 -3.28
N ASP A 473 11.86 21.62 -3.27
CA ASP A 473 12.38 22.91 -3.79
C ASP A 473 12.16 23.04 -5.31
N LYS A 474 12.43 21.98 -6.08
CA LYS A 474 12.31 22.04 -7.54
C LYS A 474 10.86 22.10 -8.01
N PHE A 475 9.98 21.31 -7.42
CA PHE A 475 8.63 21.10 -7.92
C PHE A 475 7.54 21.79 -7.08
N ASP A 476 7.88 22.35 -5.90
CA ASP A 476 6.94 22.95 -4.95
C ASP A 476 5.81 21.97 -4.60
N LYS A 477 6.18 20.74 -4.25
CA LYS A 477 5.28 19.63 -3.95
C LYS A 477 5.74 18.89 -2.72
N VAL A 478 4.83 18.63 -1.78
CA VAL A 478 5.09 17.89 -0.55
C VAL A 478 5.11 16.40 -0.81
N ILE A 479 6.12 15.71 -0.28
CA ILE A 479 6.23 14.25 -0.33
C ILE A 479 5.67 13.65 0.96
N ASN A 480 4.76 12.68 0.82
CA ASN A 480 4.22 11.89 1.93
C ASN A 480 4.91 10.52 1.96
N GLU A 481 5.51 10.16 3.10
CA GLU A 481 6.15 8.87 3.25
C GLU A 481 5.15 7.79 3.67
N GLY A 482 5.33 6.58 3.12
CA GLY A 482 4.62 5.37 3.52
C GLY A 482 5.58 4.21 3.75
N TYR A 483 5.13 3.25 4.53
CA TYR A 483 5.86 2.03 4.85
C TYR A 483 5.02 0.79 4.58
N GLY A 484 5.71 -0.24 4.15
CA GLY A 484 5.11 -1.55 3.96
C GLY A 484 6.08 -2.54 3.36
N THR A 485 5.67 -3.80 3.41
CA THR A 485 6.40 -4.93 2.84
C THR A 485 5.46 -5.74 1.96
N THR A 486 5.99 -6.56 1.07
CA THR A 486 5.15 -7.42 0.21
C THR A 486 4.23 -8.32 1.04
N GLU A 487 4.72 -8.77 2.20
CA GLU A 487 4.01 -9.59 3.16
C GLU A 487 2.79 -8.90 3.81
N LEU A 488 2.69 -7.57 3.64
CA LEU A 488 1.58 -6.74 4.13
C LEU A 488 0.68 -6.20 3.01
N SER A 489 0.84 -6.65 1.76
CA SER A 489 -0.01 -6.45 0.57
C SER A 489 -0.09 -5.03 -0.05
N PRO A 490 0.82 -4.07 0.01
CA PRO A 490 1.98 -3.96 0.88
C PRO A 490 1.85 -2.90 1.97
N VAL A 491 0.84 -1.97 1.91
CA VAL A 491 0.80 -0.74 2.70
C VAL A 491 0.40 -1.02 4.15
N ALA A 492 1.23 -0.60 5.10
CA ALA A 492 0.99 -0.79 6.53
C ALA A 492 0.96 0.53 7.32
N ALA A 493 1.70 1.56 6.87
CA ALA A 493 1.63 2.91 7.43
C ALA A 493 1.80 3.95 6.33
N VAL A 494 1.23 5.14 6.54
CA VAL A 494 1.40 6.28 5.64
C VAL A 494 1.20 7.61 6.37
N ASN A 495 1.98 8.61 6.02
CA ASN A 495 1.71 10.00 6.37
C ASN A 495 0.49 10.49 5.59
N ARG A 496 -0.58 10.85 6.31
CA ARG A 496 -1.87 11.23 5.71
C ARG A 496 -1.85 12.72 5.39
N PRO A 497 -2.14 13.12 4.13
CA PRO A 497 -1.95 14.52 3.71
C PRO A 497 -2.95 15.51 4.33
N THR A 498 -4.12 15.06 4.77
CA THR A 498 -5.21 15.96 5.20
C THR A 498 -5.75 15.67 6.59
N LYS A 499 -5.64 14.43 7.10
CA LYS A 499 -6.22 14.03 8.40
C LYS A 499 -5.25 14.08 9.57
N SER A 500 -3.96 14.11 9.28
CA SER A 500 -2.92 14.28 10.28
C SER A 500 -1.75 15.04 9.66
N PRO A 501 -1.02 15.85 10.44
CA PRO A 501 0.13 16.55 9.89
C PRO A 501 1.15 15.55 9.36
N ASN A 502 1.75 15.87 8.20
CA ASN A 502 2.88 15.11 7.66
C ASN A 502 4.07 15.28 8.62
N LYS A 503 4.41 14.22 9.36
CA LYS A 503 5.49 14.26 10.34
C LYS A 503 6.78 13.77 9.70
N ILE A 504 7.59 14.71 9.26
CA ILE A 504 8.88 14.45 8.57
C ILE A 504 9.77 13.54 9.43
N GLY A 505 10.39 12.54 8.81
CA GLY A 505 11.24 11.54 9.48
C GLY A 505 10.46 10.36 10.04
N THR A 506 9.13 10.33 9.85
CA THR A 506 8.28 9.18 10.14
C THR A 506 7.64 8.65 8.86
N VAL A 507 7.19 7.41 8.89
CA VAL A 507 6.41 6.81 7.81
C VAL A 507 4.89 6.92 8.03
N GLY A 508 4.49 7.71 9.03
CA GLY A 508 3.10 8.00 9.32
C GLY A 508 2.45 7.05 10.31
N LEU A 509 1.12 7.06 10.27
CA LEU A 509 0.26 6.25 11.13
C LEU A 509 -0.11 4.93 10.47
N THR A 510 -0.39 3.92 11.28
CA THR A 510 -0.91 2.61 10.84
C THR A 510 -2.16 2.77 9.99
N VAL A 511 -2.29 1.93 8.95
CA VAL A 511 -3.54 1.83 8.20
C VAL A 511 -4.67 1.25 9.08
N PRO A 512 -5.93 1.63 8.87
CA PRO A 512 -7.05 1.07 9.61
C PRO A 512 -7.11 -0.46 9.48
N GLY A 513 -7.44 -1.17 10.57
CA GLY A 513 -7.43 -2.64 10.59
C GLY A 513 -6.04 -3.26 10.65
N GLY A 514 -5.02 -2.44 10.99
CA GLY A 514 -3.67 -2.86 11.30
C GLY A 514 -3.21 -2.36 12.66
N GLN A 515 -2.17 -2.98 13.20
CA GLN A 515 -1.52 -2.58 14.46
C GLN A 515 -0.04 -2.89 14.40
N PHE A 516 0.77 -1.96 14.89
CA PHE A 516 2.20 -2.17 15.12
C PHE A 516 2.49 -2.30 16.63
N LYS A 517 3.49 -3.11 16.95
CA LYS A 517 4.19 -3.07 18.25
C LYS A 517 5.69 -3.07 18.01
N ILE A 518 6.43 -2.56 18.97
CA ILE A 518 7.89 -2.60 18.98
C ILE A 518 8.31 -3.57 20.08
N ILE A 519 9.12 -4.56 19.71
CA ILE A 519 9.57 -5.59 20.63
C ILE A 519 11.10 -5.68 20.68
N HIS A 520 11.62 -6.21 21.77
CA HIS A 520 13.03 -6.58 21.85
C HIS A 520 13.34 -7.74 20.89
N PRO A 521 14.41 -7.65 20.06
CA PRO A 521 14.63 -8.61 18.98
C PRO A 521 14.91 -10.05 19.44
N GLU A 522 15.42 -10.25 20.69
CA GLU A 522 15.75 -11.57 21.22
C GLU A 522 14.67 -12.10 22.19
N SER A 523 14.24 -11.29 23.18
CA SER A 523 13.24 -11.72 24.16
C SER A 523 11.81 -11.63 23.64
N HIS A 524 11.58 -10.89 22.58
CA HIS A 524 10.26 -10.56 22.02
C HIS A 524 9.32 -9.86 23.01
N GLU A 525 9.84 -9.23 24.07
CA GLU A 525 9.04 -8.43 24.98
C GLU A 525 8.76 -7.05 24.39
N GLU A 526 7.57 -6.51 24.67
CA GLU A 526 7.17 -5.19 24.19
C GLU A 526 8.02 -4.10 24.81
N LEU A 527 8.50 -3.18 23.99
CA LEU A 527 9.33 -2.06 24.43
C LEU A 527 8.47 -0.81 24.66
N PRO A 528 8.87 0.06 25.59
CA PRO A 528 8.19 1.32 25.85
C PRO A 528 8.12 2.23 24.61
N VAL A 529 7.10 3.10 24.57
CA VAL A 529 6.95 4.14 23.54
C VAL A 529 8.23 4.96 23.40
N GLY A 530 8.66 5.19 22.16
CA GLY A 530 9.88 5.94 21.83
C GLY A 530 11.17 5.10 21.84
N VAL A 531 11.16 3.88 22.37
CA VAL A 531 12.32 2.98 22.36
C VAL A 531 12.41 2.22 21.04
N GLU A 532 13.60 2.10 20.50
CA GLU A 532 13.87 1.41 19.23
C GLU A 532 13.96 -0.10 19.41
N GLY A 533 13.27 -0.86 18.58
CA GLY A 533 13.28 -2.32 18.59
C GLY A 533 12.81 -2.92 17.27
N MET A 534 12.50 -4.20 17.29
CA MET A 534 11.93 -4.94 16.15
C MET A 534 10.48 -4.55 15.94
N ILE A 535 10.18 -4.15 14.73
CA ILE A 535 8.80 -3.84 14.32
C ILE A 535 8.07 -5.15 14.07
N ILE A 536 6.95 -5.36 14.75
CA ILE A 536 6.00 -6.43 14.45
C ILE A 536 4.66 -5.83 14.03
N TYR A 537 3.94 -6.56 13.19
CA TYR A 537 2.66 -6.11 12.63
C TYR A 537 1.60 -7.21 12.69
N ARG A 538 0.38 -6.83 13.02
CA ARG A 538 -0.82 -7.63 12.75
C ARG A 538 -1.84 -6.79 11.99
N GLY A 539 -2.62 -7.42 11.13
CA GLY A 539 -3.65 -6.72 10.36
C GLY A 539 -4.28 -7.60 9.31
N VAL A 540 -5.41 -7.13 8.79
CA VAL A 540 -6.23 -7.87 7.81
C VAL A 540 -5.55 -8.02 6.45
N ASN A 541 -4.56 -7.19 6.16
CA ASN A 541 -3.76 -7.19 4.92
C ASN A 541 -2.50 -8.05 5.00
N LYS A 542 -2.18 -8.61 6.16
CA LYS A 542 -1.00 -9.47 6.38
C LYS A 542 -1.16 -10.81 5.63
N MET A 543 -0.11 -11.26 4.94
CA MET A 543 -0.08 -12.60 4.34
C MET A 543 -0.30 -13.69 5.39
N ASP A 544 -0.73 -14.87 4.94
CA ASP A 544 -0.84 -16.03 5.82
C ASP A 544 0.46 -16.86 5.84
N TYR A 545 1.15 -17.02 4.70
CA TYR A 545 2.34 -17.86 4.58
C TYR A 545 3.19 -17.57 3.35
N TYR A 546 4.44 -18.04 3.36
CA TYR A 546 5.29 -18.14 2.18
C TYR A 546 4.99 -19.44 1.42
N LEU A 547 4.91 -19.35 0.09
CA LEU A 547 4.64 -20.48 -0.79
C LEU A 547 5.70 -21.59 -0.61
N ASN A 548 5.23 -22.79 -0.29
CA ASN A 548 6.06 -23.98 -0.11
C ASN A 548 7.19 -23.84 0.93
N ASP A 549 7.10 -22.88 1.85
CA ASP A 549 8.11 -22.64 2.88
C ASP A 549 7.47 -22.39 4.27
N LEU A 550 6.95 -23.46 4.88
CA LEU A 550 6.36 -23.42 6.21
C LEU A 550 7.40 -23.10 7.29
N LYS A 551 8.66 -23.56 7.11
CA LYS A 551 9.73 -23.25 8.04
C LYS A 551 9.93 -21.73 8.16
N LYS A 552 10.12 -21.08 7.02
CA LYS A 552 10.30 -19.61 6.98
C LYS A 552 9.05 -18.87 7.43
N THR A 553 7.87 -19.38 7.12
CA THR A 553 6.60 -18.83 7.60
C THR A 553 6.57 -18.81 9.13
N ASN A 554 6.92 -19.93 9.78
CA ASN A 554 6.93 -20.04 11.25
C ASN A 554 8.02 -19.19 11.92
N GLU A 555 9.12 -18.91 11.23
CA GLU A 555 10.18 -18.01 11.73
C GLU A 555 9.70 -16.55 11.83
N VAL A 556 8.79 -16.12 10.96
CA VAL A 556 8.33 -14.72 10.90
C VAL A 556 6.93 -14.50 11.46
N MET A 557 6.15 -15.58 11.70
CA MET A 557 4.81 -15.51 12.28
C MET A 557 4.86 -15.98 13.74
N ILE A 558 4.78 -15.05 14.68
CA ILE A 558 4.81 -15.34 16.11
C ILE A 558 3.43 -15.21 16.76
N GLN A 559 3.17 -16.09 17.74
CA GLN A 559 1.99 -15.99 18.60
C GLN A 559 2.34 -15.18 19.85
N LYS A 560 1.81 -13.95 19.94
CA LYS A 560 2.05 -13.04 21.05
C LYS A 560 0.79 -12.23 21.35
N TYR A 561 0.57 -11.86 22.61
CA TYR A 561 -0.58 -11.02 23.01
C TYR A 561 -1.94 -11.54 22.52
N GLY A 562 -2.11 -12.89 22.49
CA GLY A 562 -3.34 -13.54 22.00
C GLY A 562 -3.57 -13.49 20.48
N HIS A 563 -2.60 -13.04 19.70
CA HIS A 563 -2.70 -12.85 18.25
C HIS A 563 -1.48 -13.32 17.48
N THR A 564 -1.66 -13.53 16.16
CA THR A 564 -0.54 -13.83 15.26
C THR A 564 0.06 -12.54 14.70
N TRP A 565 1.33 -12.31 14.98
CA TRP A 565 2.09 -11.16 14.51
C TRP A 565 3.13 -11.55 13.46
N TYR A 566 3.35 -10.67 12.51
CA TYR A 566 4.41 -10.77 11.53
C TYR A 566 5.63 -9.97 11.98
N ILE A 567 6.80 -10.62 12.02
CA ILE A 567 8.09 -9.99 12.29
C ILE A 567 8.58 -9.40 10.98
N THR A 568 8.68 -8.07 10.90
CA THR A 568 9.03 -7.39 9.64
C THR A 568 10.50 -7.49 9.28
N GLY A 569 11.37 -7.72 10.27
CA GLY A 569 12.82 -7.64 10.11
C GLY A 569 13.35 -6.21 10.09
N ASP A 570 12.49 -5.22 10.24
CA ASP A 570 12.86 -3.80 10.30
C ASP A 570 12.95 -3.32 11.75
N LYS A 571 13.91 -2.43 12.04
CA LYS A 571 14.09 -1.74 13.31
C LYS A 571 13.38 -0.41 13.28
N GLY A 572 12.63 -0.07 14.32
CA GLY A 572 11.93 1.20 14.40
C GLY A 572 11.44 1.52 15.80
N LYS A 573 10.67 2.59 15.91
CA LYS A 573 10.00 3.04 17.13
C LYS A 573 8.66 3.68 16.82
N ILE A 574 7.77 3.68 17.80
CA ILE A 574 6.49 4.38 17.76
C ILE A 574 6.53 5.49 18.80
N ASP A 575 6.13 6.69 18.42
CA ASP A 575 6.07 7.82 19.36
C ASP A 575 4.74 7.89 20.11
N GLY A 576 4.62 8.85 21.03
CA GLY A 576 3.42 9.04 21.87
C GLY A 576 2.15 9.41 21.10
N GLU A 577 2.27 9.81 19.81
CA GLU A 577 1.15 10.11 18.91
C GLU A 577 0.83 8.95 17.98
N GLY A 578 1.56 7.83 18.05
CA GLY A 578 1.37 6.62 17.23
C GLY A 578 2.10 6.65 15.88
N TYR A 579 2.96 7.64 15.62
CA TYR A 579 3.74 7.69 14.38
C TYR A 579 4.90 6.70 14.41
N LEU A 580 5.00 5.90 13.34
CA LEU A 580 6.07 4.93 13.17
C LEU A 580 7.29 5.60 12.52
N THR A 581 8.45 5.43 13.14
CA THR A 581 9.76 5.74 12.53
C THR A 581 10.46 4.43 12.21
N VAL A 582 10.84 4.22 10.94
CA VAL A 582 11.67 3.10 10.51
C VAL A 582 13.13 3.56 10.49
N VAL A 583 13.98 2.92 11.26
CA VAL A 583 15.40 3.27 11.39
C VAL A 583 16.22 2.60 10.30
N ASP A 584 16.19 1.26 10.23
CA ASP A 584 16.88 0.46 9.22
C ASP A 584 16.39 -1.01 9.29
N ARG A 585 16.84 -1.87 8.39
CA ARG A 585 16.65 -3.32 8.48
C ARG A 585 17.66 -3.97 9.44
N TYR A 586 17.23 -4.97 10.19
CA TYR A 586 18.18 -5.73 11.02
C TYR A 586 19.28 -6.41 10.18
N SER A 587 18.98 -6.80 8.94
CA SER A 587 19.99 -7.31 7.98
C SER A 587 20.98 -6.24 7.50
N ARG A 588 20.73 -4.96 7.79
CA ARG A 588 21.59 -3.81 7.51
C ARG A 588 22.40 -3.35 8.72
N PHE A 589 22.52 -4.19 9.75
CA PHE A 589 23.43 -3.97 10.85
C PHE A 589 24.64 -4.89 10.72
N ALA A 590 25.81 -4.37 10.99
CA ALA A 590 27.03 -5.15 11.17
C ALA A 590 27.27 -5.44 12.65
N LYS A 591 27.59 -6.67 12.98
CA LYS A 591 28.00 -7.02 14.35
C LYS A 591 29.53 -6.90 14.48
N VAL A 592 30.00 -5.69 14.77
CA VAL A 592 31.42 -5.36 14.85
C VAL A 592 31.85 -5.44 16.31
N ALA A 593 32.76 -6.36 16.64
CA ALA A 593 33.29 -6.58 18.02
C ALA A 593 32.18 -6.74 19.09
N GLY A 594 31.05 -7.35 18.69
CA GLY A 594 29.92 -7.58 19.59
C GLY A 594 28.84 -6.49 19.58
N GLU A 595 29.12 -5.34 19.01
CA GLU A 595 28.20 -4.19 18.93
C GLU A 595 27.47 -4.13 17.60
N MET A 596 26.19 -3.70 17.62
CA MET A 596 25.35 -3.58 16.44
C MET A 596 25.49 -2.19 15.78
N VAL A 597 26.16 -2.13 14.64
CA VAL A 597 26.43 -0.90 13.87
C VAL A 597 25.45 -0.77 12.71
N SER A 598 24.66 0.29 12.68
CA SER A 598 23.76 0.57 11.54
C SER A 598 24.55 1.06 10.32
N LEU A 599 24.47 0.30 9.22
CA LEU A 599 25.13 0.63 7.97
C LEU A 599 24.47 1.85 7.31
N GLY A 600 23.16 2.00 7.42
CA GLY A 600 22.44 3.15 6.88
C GLY A 600 22.77 4.46 7.61
N LEU A 601 22.95 4.41 8.95
CA LEU A 601 23.40 5.57 9.72
C LEU A 601 24.84 5.96 9.35
N LEU A 602 25.70 4.98 9.14
CA LEU A 602 27.05 5.22 8.67
C LEU A 602 27.07 5.92 7.31
N GLU A 603 26.28 5.42 6.36
CA GLU A 603 26.16 6.04 5.03
C GLU A 603 25.75 7.51 5.15
N GLN A 604 24.76 7.82 5.98
CA GLN A 604 24.32 9.20 6.21
C GLN A 604 25.46 10.07 6.76
N LYS A 605 26.18 9.58 7.78
CA LYS A 605 27.32 10.31 8.37
C LYS A 605 28.44 10.53 7.34
N VAL A 606 28.67 9.60 6.42
CA VAL A 606 29.63 9.74 5.33
C VAL A 606 29.18 10.79 4.32
N TYR A 607 27.90 10.81 3.95
CA TYR A 607 27.34 11.86 3.09
C TYR A 607 27.48 13.25 3.72
N ASP A 608 27.22 13.38 5.03
CA ASP A 608 27.37 14.65 5.74
C ASP A 608 28.83 15.10 5.76
N ALA A 609 29.79 14.18 6.03
CA ALA A 609 31.22 14.47 6.01
C ALA A 609 31.73 14.89 4.60
N LEU A 610 31.23 14.25 3.55
CA LEU A 610 31.55 14.60 2.17
C LEU A 610 31.01 15.98 1.82
N ARG A 611 29.79 16.32 2.26
CA ARG A 611 29.18 17.64 2.05
C ARG A 611 29.98 18.75 2.72
N GLU A 612 30.46 18.56 3.94
CA GLU A 612 31.33 19.51 4.65
C GLU A 612 32.64 19.79 3.90
N LYS A 613 33.11 18.82 3.11
CA LYS A 613 34.31 18.96 2.24
C LYS A 613 33.98 19.48 0.84
N GLY A 614 32.73 19.92 0.59
CA GLY A 614 32.31 20.46 -0.69
C GLY A 614 31.79 19.46 -1.70
N TYR A 615 31.79 18.16 -1.38
CA TYR A 615 31.19 17.11 -2.22
C TYR A 615 29.73 16.93 -1.90
N ASP A 616 28.91 17.76 -2.52
CA ASP A 616 27.45 17.74 -2.32
C ASP A 616 26.82 16.82 -3.37
N SER A 617 26.17 15.73 -2.93
CA SER A 617 25.47 14.77 -3.81
C SER A 617 24.28 15.40 -4.56
N ASN A 618 23.85 16.61 -4.18
CA ASN A 618 22.91 17.43 -4.94
C ASN A 618 23.54 18.04 -6.21
N LYS A 619 24.83 18.29 -6.18
CA LYS A 619 25.57 18.95 -7.27
C LYS A 619 26.39 17.97 -8.10
N ILE A 620 26.86 16.90 -7.46
CA ILE A 620 27.71 15.86 -8.08
C ILE A 620 26.95 14.53 -7.95
N ASP A 621 26.86 13.76 -9.02
CA ASP A 621 26.20 12.46 -8.98
C ASP A 621 27.12 11.39 -8.43
N PHE A 622 26.88 10.95 -7.19
CA PHE A 622 27.58 9.84 -6.58
C PHE A 622 26.70 9.12 -5.55
N GLU A 623 27.06 7.90 -5.26
CA GLU A 623 26.41 7.06 -4.27
C GLU A 623 27.46 6.48 -3.30
N VAL A 624 27.00 6.19 -2.07
CA VAL A 624 27.78 5.54 -1.02
C VAL A 624 26.96 4.38 -0.47
N LEU A 625 27.61 3.23 -0.28
CA LEU A 625 26.98 2.03 0.28
C LEU A 625 27.92 1.35 1.26
N ALA A 626 27.49 1.18 2.50
CA ALA A 626 28.19 0.39 3.51
C ALA A 626 27.74 -1.08 3.45
N VAL A 627 28.72 -1.99 3.48
CA VAL A 627 28.50 -3.44 3.39
C VAL A 627 29.26 -4.14 4.52
N ALA A 628 28.56 -5.00 5.27
CA ALA A 628 29.19 -5.87 6.27
C ALA A 628 29.73 -7.14 5.61
N THR A 629 30.99 -7.48 5.91
CA THR A 629 31.65 -8.71 5.48
C THR A 629 32.23 -9.45 6.70
N SER A 630 32.23 -10.78 6.64
CA SER A 630 32.73 -11.60 7.76
C SER A 630 34.22 -11.40 8.00
N ASP A 631 34.63 -11.30 9.26
CA ASP A 631 36.00 -11.20 9.72
C ASP A 631 36.27 -12.16 10.88
N THR A 632 37.39 -12.86 10.82
CA THR A 632 37.73 -13.91 11.80
C THR A 632 38.03 -13.37 13.20
N LYS A 633 38.42 -12.09 13.33
CA LYS A 633 38.84 -11.47 14.60
C LYS A 633 37.72 -10.62 15.22
N ARG A 634 36.92 -9.94 14.38
CA ARG A 634 35.92 -8.97 14.83
C ARG A 634 34.47 -9.41 14.61
N GLY A 635 34.26 -10.65 14.09
CA GLY A 635 32.96 -11.14 13.65
C GLY A 635 32.61 -10.57 12.29
N GLU A 636 32.40 -9.26 12.20
CA GLU A 636 32.21 -8.56 10.92
C GLU A 636 33.04 -7.28 10.87
N ILE A 637 33.38 -6.86 9.64
CA ILE A 637 33.99 -5.57 9.32
C ILE A 637 33.11 -4.85 8.32
N ILE A 638 33.22 -3.53 8.28
CA ILE A 638 32.48 -2.68 7.39
C ILE A 638 33.38 -2.25 6.23
N SER A 639 32.89 -2.46 5.01
CA SER A 639 33.48 -1.97 3.78
C SER A 639 32.59 -0.91 3.14
N LEU A 640 33.15 0.15 2.61
CA LEU A 640 32.41 1.23 1.95
C LEU A 640 32.64 1.16 0.45
N LEU A 641 31.56 0.99 -0.31
CA LEU A 641 31.54 1.17 -1.76
C LEU A 641 31.12 2.61 -2.09
N TYR A 642 31.75 3.25 -3.05
CA TYR A 642 31.39 4.61 -3.48
C TYR A 642 31.66 4.85 -4.97
N THR A 643 30.89 5.77 -5.59
CA THR A 643 30.98 6.07 -7.02
C THR A 643 31.54 7.48 -7.32
N LEU A 644 32.02 8.22 -6.31
CA LEU A 644 32.56 9.55 -6.49
C LEU A 644 33.93 9.50 -7.21
N GLU A 645 33.95 9.82 -8.51
CA GLU A 645 35.12 9.64 -9.39
C GLU A 645 36.33 10.46 -8.97
N VAL A 646 36.09 11.67 -8.43
CA VAL A 646 37.16 12.63 -8.09
C VAL A 646 37.89 12.31 -6.79
N LEU A 647 37.46 11.32 -6.02
CA LEU A 647 38.09 10.90 -4.78
C LEU A 647 38.77 9.54 -4.91
N GLU A 648 39.99 9.44 -4.41
CA GLU A 648 40.65 8.16 -4.23
C GLU A 648 40.29 7.53 -2.87
N PRO A 649 40.41 6.20 -2.69
CA PRO A 649 40.12 5.52 -1.43
C PRO A 649 40.86 6.09 -0.20
N SER A 650 42.10 6.53 -0.38
CA SER A 650 42.89 7.21 0.65
C SER A 650 42.24 8.51 1.12
N ASP A 651 41.76 9.32 0.18
CA ASP A 651 41.17 10.62 0.48
C ASP A 651 39.83 10.49 1.20
N LEU A 652 38.98 9.56 0.75
CA LEU A 652 37.74 9.26 1.44
C LEU A 652 37.97 8.73 2.84
N LYS A 653 39.00 7.88 3.03
CA LYS A 653 39.39 7.37 4.35
C LYS A 653 39.83 8.51 5.28
N GLU A 654 40.57 9.47 4.77
CA GLU A 654 41.03 10.66 5.51
C GLU A 654 39.82 11.54 5.90
N ILE A 655 38.89 11.79 4.99
CA ILE A 655 37.63 12.53 5.27
C ILE A 655 36.83 11.84 6.38
N VAL A 656 36.60 10.55 6.27
CA VAL A 656 35.88 9.77 7.28
C VAL A 656 36.62 9.74 8.62
N ARG A 657 37.94 9.68 8.61
CA ARG A 657 38.77 9.72 9.81
C ARG A 657 38.57 11.00 10.62
N HIS A 658 38.39 12.15 9.97
CA HIS A 658 38.29 13.47 10.59
C HIS A 658 36.85 13.98 10.73
N SER A 659 35.84 13.22 10.34
CA SER A 659 34.44 13.62 10.34
C SER A 659 33.69 13.45 11.69
N GLY A 660 34.38 13.14 12.78
CA GLY A 660 33.72 12.88 14.07
C GLY A 660 32.91 11.57 14.11
N ILE A 661 32.96 10.73 13.09
CA ILE A 661 32.36 9.39 13.09
C ILE A 661 33.05 8.55 14.15
N GLU A 662 32.28 7.94 15.03
CA GLU A 662 32.77 7.06 16.10
C GLU A 662 33.63 5.91 15.55
N ASN A 663 34.70 5.53 16.24
CA ASN A 663 35.65 4.53 15.74
C ASN A 663 35.01 3.20 15.37
N LEU A 664 33.96 2.81 16.07
CA LEU A 664 33.20 1.58 15.81
C LEU A 664 32.49 1.59 14.44
N TYR A 665 32.06 2.76 14.00
CA TYR A 665 31.37 2.96 12.73
C TYR A 665 32.33 3.17 11.55
N LYS A 666 33.62 3.38 11.77
CA LYS A 666 34.58 3.67 10.69
C LYS A 666 34.79 2.43 9.82
N PRO A 667 34.60 2.54 8.48
CA PRO A 667 34.86 1.44 7.57
C PRO A 667 36.31 0.98 7.65
N THR A 668 36.53 -0.32 7.53
CA THR A 668 37.86 -0.94 7.43
C THR A 668 38.39 -0.78 6.00
N ASN A 669 37.55 -0.98 5.00
CA ASN A 669 37.90 -0.92 3.58
C ASN A 669 37.09 0.14 2.85
N TYR A 670 37.68 0.71 1.80
CA TYR A 670 37.07 1.72 0.95
C TYR A 670 37.29 1.32 -0.51
N PHE A 671 36.23 1.11 -1.27
CA PHE A 671 36.33 0.66 -2.66
C PHE A 671 35.60 1.62 -3.59
N LYS A 672 36.33 2.17 -4.54
CA LYS A 672 35.76 2.95 -5.64
C LYS A 672 35.17 2.00 -6.67
N VAL A 673 33.92 2.18 -7.01
CA VAL A 673 33.20 1.33 -7.98
C VAL A 673 32.51 2.20 -9.04
N ILE A 674 32.32 1.63 -10.23
CA ILE A 674 31.66 2.34 -11.35
C ILE A 674 30.18 2.62 -11.00
N SER A 675 29.51 1.68 -10.35
CA SER A 675 28.10 1.82 -9.93
C SER A 675 27.79 0.94 -8.74
N ILE A 676 26.86 1.36 -7.92
CA ILE A 676 26.26 0.53 -6.86
C ILE A 676 25.23 -0.41 -7.53
N PRO A 677 25.29 -1.74 -7.29
CA PRO A 677 24.33 -2.67 -7.85
C PRO A 677 22.88 -2.31 -7.51
N LYS A 678 22.01 -2.28 -8.51
CA LYS A 678 20.58 -1.96 -8.38
C LYS A 678 19.71 -3.09 -8.88
N LEU A 679 18.55 -3.22 -8.24
CA LEU A 679 17.42 -4.01 -8.75
C LEU A 679 16.69 -3.19 -9.82
N GLY A 680 15.92 -3.85 -10.68
CA GLY A 680 15.12 -3.15 -11.69
C GLY A 680 14.01 -2.24 -11.13
N SER A 681 13.72 -2.34 -9.84
CA SER A 681 12.89 -1.38 -9.10
C SER A 681 13.62 -0.08 -8.74
N GLY A 682 14.92 0.03 -9.07
CA GLY A 682 15.78 1.14 -8.66
C GLY A 682 16.43 0.96 -7.28
N LYS A 683 15.95 0.00 -6.48
CA LYS A 683 16.49 -0.28 -5.14
C LYS A 683 17.90 -0.86 -5.21
N THR A 684 18.71 -0.60 -4.18
CA THR A 684 20.02 -1.22 -4.04
C THR A 684 19.90 -2.75 -3.95
N ASP A 685 20.66 -3.46 -4.78
CA ASP A 685 20.80 -4.93 -4.71
C ASP A 685 21.89 -5.27 -3.69
N PHE A 686 21.49 -5.39 -2.42
CA PHE A 686 22.42 -5.67 -1.33
C PHE A 686 23.10 -7.04 -1.47
N SER A 687 22.47 -8.01 -2.11
CA SER A 687 23.04 -9.34 -2.32
C SER A 687 24.21 -9.26 -3.31
N LYS A 688 24.01 -8.61 -4.46
CA LYS A 688 25.09 -8.37 -5.43
C LYS A 688 26.16 -7.45 -4.86
N ALA A 689 25.79 -6.42 -4.11
CA ALA A 689 26.75 -5.53 -3.46
C ALA A 689 27.63 -6.30 -2.46
N LYS A 690 27.05 -7.20 -1.64
CA LYS A 690 27.80 -8.05 -0.72
C LYS A 690 28.75 -9.02 -1.45
N LYS A 691 28.30 -9.62 -2.55
CA LYS A 691 29.14 -10.48 -3.38
C LYS A 691 30.31 -9.70 -3.98
N LEU A 692 30.05 -8.56 -4.60
CA LEU A 692 31.07 -7.66 -5.13
C LEU A 692 32.10 -7.25 -4.05
N THR A 693 31.60 -6.85 -2.87
CA THR A 693 32.47 -6.46 -1.76
C THR A 693 33.35 -7.63 -1.29
N ASN A 694 32.80 -8.84 -1.19
CA ASN A 694 33.60 -10.02 -0.82
C ASN A 694 34.68 -10.35 -1.86
N GLU A 695 34.43 -10.10 -3.14
CA GLU A 695 35.41 -10.26 -4.21
C GLU A 695 36.54 -9.20 -4.07
N LEU A 696 36.16 -7.92 -3.84
CA LEU A 696 37.10 -6.81 -3.64
C LEU A 696 37.94 -6.94 -2.36
N VAL A 697 37.42 -7.52 -1.29
CA VAL A 697 38.16 -7.77 -0.04
C VAL A 697 39.19 -8.90 -0.22
N LYS A 698 38.95 -9.84 -1.15
CA LYS A 698 39.86 -10.96 -1.43
C LYS A 698 40.96 -10.63 -2.44
N ALA A 699 40.70 -9.65 -3.32
CA ALA A 699 41.66 -9.12 -4.28
C ALA A 699 42.68 -8.17 -3.60
#